data_9f4e21f517a3fb052d71ff7a0cfae3f6
#
_entry.id   9f4e21f517a3fb052d71ff7a0cfae3f6
#
_cell.length_a   1.000
_cell.length_b   1.000
_cell.length_c   1.000
_cell.angle_alpha   90.00
_cell.angle_beta   90.00
_cell.angle_gamma   90.00
#
_symmetry.space_group_name_H-M   'P 1'
#
loop_
_entity.id
_entity.type
_entity.pdbx_description
1 polymer ?
#
loop_
_entity_poly.entity_id
_entity_poly.type
_entity_poly.pdbx_seq_one_letter_code
_entity_poly.pdbx_strand_id
1 'polypeptide(L)'
;MLLTMKRTLIFLCGGVLLSAAASCSVDNATPVPSDPRVQMEFTAGAPGTRTAISSDNSVYWTDGDAISVFDGTYNNEFTISSGVGSPNATFSGTATESGKYYALYPYSADADWNGSKISSVLPEDQLGGYNTFSPGTNPSVAVSDGNTLAFHNVAGLVRVTLPDNYSGERKVREIQLSADQSLAGPYEVDMSGSSYSAVATAKTPVSVSLAPVNSDGDFIVGTEFYLVVLPGLYTNLKMSVVFNDGSYMTGTIASAEITAGKVFNASVDPDNATTNSQGLHGLYQAGIDIEIGGKTYNIADYGEAQLIVSDSDLSELRGNNSGVYFIDPDATVTFSYTGAIYKLLLIGNDPERRSKVIFDNRAHLNQSSNTDGVFLLNNLDADISDIINGTGNESGSAASYFLVQNADGEYGYVGIINSGITMGSYGSFTYVSSKFRSYAKFCIEDSEFYIPAGTGTKTLLNVGSSSAPYGLISVRNSIFYSDGQVTDFRFVGNNSSQIDIDEFVFENNSLVNIWTTSNSCVKYKSLRTVSVTKNLIWNSSVSNGTSFFRPFDTTDGGVYPGNPTGSLVDDNIVYKGGDTSIEADGNFQWFYGGLTRVDQSGFSVCSEAKFVENSPLGDSPVYPFTQIPEYASYGAQR
;
A
#
# COMPACT_ATOMS: atom_id res chain seq x y z
N MET A 1 -21.92 -10.77 -0.76
CA MET A 1 -21.38 -10.26 0.51
C MET A 1 -20.22 -9.38 0.12
N LEU A 2 -20.34 -8.07 0.29
CA LEU A 2 -19.44 -7.08 -0.31
C LEU A 2 -18.02 -7.21 0.25
N LEU A 3 -17.03 -7.31 -0.64
CA LEU A 3 -15.64 -7.03 -0.29
C LEU A 3 -15.51 -5.54 0.05
N THR A 4 -15.43 -5.25 1.34
CA THR A 4 -15.20 -3.89 1.83
C THR A 4 -13.70 -3.64 1.81
N MET A 5 -13.17 -3.09 0.74
CA MET A 5 -11.84 -2.48 0.78
C MET A 5 -11.91 -1.24 1.67
N LYS A 6 -11.61 -1.40 2.95
CA LYS A 6 -11.38 -0.26 3.85
C LYS A 6 -9.99 0.27 3.60
N ARG A 7 -9.87 1.27 2.74
CA ARG A 7 -8.69 2.14 2.73
C ARG A 7 -8.82 3.11 3.91
N THR A 8 -8.07 2.86 4.97
CA THR A 8 -8.05 3.74 6.15
C THR A 8 -7.10 4.90 5.88
N LEU A 9 -7.66 6.07 5.66
CA LEU A 9 -6.92 7.33 5.66
C LEU A 9 -6.62 7.70 7.13
N ILE A 10 -5.37 7.63 7.54
CA ILE A 10 -4.96 8.02 8.90
C ILE A 10 -4.73 9.53 8.92
N PHE A 11 -5.65 10.27 9.56
CA PHE A 11 -5.39 11.64 9.98
C PHE A 11 -4.70 11.62 11.34
N LEU A 12 -3.45 12.06 11.39
CA LEU A 12 -2.75 12.32 12.65
C LEU A 12 -3.16 13.71 13.18
N CYS A 13 -3.99 13.76 14.22
CA CYS A 13 -4.16 14.96 15.04
C CYS A 13 -3.15 14.92 16.19
N GLY A 14 -2.05 15.67 16.06
CA GLY A 14 -1.10 15.92 17.14
C GLY A 14 -1.56 17.04 18.07
N GLY A 15 -2.05 16.69 19.24
CA GLY A 15 -2.34 17.68 20.31
C GLY A 15 -1.11 17.83 21.24
N VAL A 16 -0.48 18.98 21.24
CA VAL A 16 0.61 19.32 22.18
C VAL A 16 0.04 19.91 23.45
N LEU A 17 0.22 19.23 24.60
CA LEU A 17 0.00 19.79 25.94
C LEU A 17 1.33 20.33 26.47
N LEU A 18 1.43 21.65 26.61
CA LEU A 18 2.53 22.30 27.34
C LEU A 18 2.30 22.21 28.85
N SER A 19 3.22 21.57 29.58
CA SER A 19 3.37 21.74 31.02
C SER A 19 4.66 22.50 31.32
N ALA A 20 4.53 23.68 31.89
CA ALA A 20 5.66 24.51 32.33
C ALA A 20 6.17 24.05 33.69
N ALA A 21 7.45 23.70 33.77
CA ALA A 21 8.20 23.63 35.03
C ALA A 21 9.43 24.54 34.92
N ALA A 22 9.47 25.56 35.75
CA ALA A 22 10.61 26.47 35.85
C ALA A 22 11.71 25.86 36.71
N SER A 23 12.90 25.75 36.13
CA SER A 23 14.14 25.58 36.90
C SER A 23 15.24 26.45 36.29
N CYS A 24 15.76 27.38 37.06
CA CYS A 24 16.92 28.22 36.69
C CYS A 24 18.21 27.44 36.76
N SER A 25 18.92 27.33 35.63
CA SER A 25 20.38 27.24 35.61
C SER A 25 20.89 28.02 34.41
N VAL A 26 21.83 28.94 34.66
CA VAL A 26 22.46 29.77 33.63
C VAL A 26 23.53 28.92 32.96
N ASP A 27 23.26 28.43 31.77
CA ASP A 27 24.28 27.95 30.85
C ASP A 27 24.20 28.76 29.56
N ASN A 28 25.38 29.18 29.08
CA ASN A 28 25.56 29.87 27.80
C ASN A 28 25.14 28.96 26.64
N ALA A 29 23.85 28.78 26.46
CA ALA A 29 23.32 28.17 25.25
C ALA A 29 23.42 29.21 24.12
N THR A 30 24.08 28.86 23.03
CA THR A 30 23.93 29.55 21.75
C THR A 30 22.42 29.71 21.49
N PRO A 31 21.92 30.90 21.18
CA PRO A 31 20.49 31.08 20.92
C PRO A 31 20.09 30.18 19.77
N VAL A 32 19.16 29.25 20.04
CA VAL A 32 18.45 28.54 18.98
C VAL A 32 17.75 29.63 18.16
N PRO A 33 17.95 29.70 16.84
CA PRO A 33 17.27 30.67 16.01
C PRO A 33 15.77 30.57 16.28
N SER A 34 15.15 31.66 16.71
CA SER A 34 13.70 31.71 16.85
C SER A 34 13.08 31.46 15.48
N ASP A 35 12.06 30.62 15.40
CA ASP A 35 11.29 30.39 14.16
C ASP A 35 10.81 31.76 13.66
N PRO A 36 11.16 32.20 12.44
CA PRO A 36 10.80 33.52 11.93
C PRO A 36 9.34 33.59 11.50
N ARG A 37 8.58 32.49 11.54
CA ARG A 37 7.19 32.43 11.11
C ARG A 37 6.25 33.04 12.16
N VAL A 38 5.25 33.78 11.68
CA VAL A 38 4.21 34.41 12.48
C VAL A 38 2.83 33.87 12.11
N GLN A 39 1.89 33.94 13.03
CA GLN A 39 0.49 33.60 12.77
C GLN A 39 -0.10 34.55 11.72
N MET A 40 -0.70 33.99 10.68
CA MET A 40 -1.28 34.73 9.57
C MET A 40 -2.64 34.16 9.16
N GLU A 41 -3.41 34.97 8.47
CA GLU A 41 -4.67 34.56 7.84
C GLU A 41 -4.69 34.97 6.38
N PHE A 42 -5.15 34.06 5.51
CA PHE A 42 -5.42 34.33 4.11
C PHE A 42 -6.89 34.15 3.80
N THR A 43 -7.48 35.10 3.09
CA THR A 43 -8.80 34.94 2.52
C THR A 43 -8.69 34.36 1.12
N ALA A 44 -9.39 33.28 0.86
CA ALA A 44 -9.49 32.67 -0.45
C ALA A 44 -10.86 32.95 -1.06
N GLY A 45 -10.90 33.69 -2.12
CA GLY A 45 -12.10 33.86 -2.96
C GLY A 45 -12.25 32.69 -3.93
N ALA A 46 -13.49 32.38 -4.27
CA ALA A 46 -13.75 31.32 -5.22
C ALA A 46 -13.25 31.62 -6.61
N PRO A 47 -12.34 30.84 -7.20
CA PRO A 47 -12.27 30.65 -8.64
C PRO A 47 -13.29 29.61 -9.10
N GLY A 48 -13.60 29.66 -10.35
CA GLY A 48 -14.74 29.01 -10.99
C GLY A 48 -14.92 27.49 -10.93
N THR A 49 -14.11 26.71 -10.21
CA THR A 49 -14.35 25.26 -9.96
C THR A 49 -13.46 24.74 -8.84
N ARG A 50 -14.00 24.27 -7.70
CA ARG A 50 -13.26 23.69 -6.57
C ARG A 50 -14.03 22.60 -5.85
N THR A 51 -13.66 22.23 -4.74
CA THR A 51 -13.85 21.12 -3.81
C THR A 51 -15.17 20.33 -3.88
N ALA A 52 -16.27 20.91 -4.30
CA ALA A 52 -17.53 20.20 -4.60
C ALA A 52 -18.31 20.99 -5.65
N ILE A 53 -18.93 20.29 -6.59
CA ILE A 53 -19.77 20.89 -7.63
C ILE A 53 -21.23 20.84 -7.12
N SER A 54 -21.87 22.01 -7.01
CA SER A 54 -23.30 22.08 -6.74
C SER A 54 -24.11 22.00 -8.04
N SER A 55 -25.42 21.85 -7.94
CA SER A 55 -26.33 21.77 -9.09
C SER A 55 -26.28 22.98 -10.03
N ASP A 56 -25.71 24.10 -9.59
CA ASP A 56 -25.48 25.32 -10.39
C ASP A 56 -24.03 25.45 -10.87
N ASN A 57 -23.20 24.38 -10.74
CA ASN A 57 -21.75 24.37 -10.99
C ASN A 57 -20.95 25.32 -10.08
N SER A 58 -21.48 25.76 -8.98
CA SER A 58 -20.76 26.53 -7.97
C SER A 58 -19.97 25.59 -7.06
N VAL A 59 -18.86 26.07 -6.54
CA VAL A 59 -17.94 25.26 -5.75
C VAL A 59 -17.70 25.94 -4.41
N TYR A 60 -17.72 25.11 -3.35
CA TYR A 60 -17.64 25.56 -1.96
C TYR A 60 -16.47 24.92 -1.26
N TRP A 61 -15.90 25.64 -0.28
CA TRP A 61 -14.90 25.10 0.64
C TRP A 61 -15.55 24.12 1.61
N THR A 62 -14.85 23.02 1.90
CA THR A 62 -15.33 21.96 2.79
C THR A 62 -14.55 21.95 4.11
N ASP A 63 -15.15 21.33 5.12
CA ASP A 63 -14.45 21.12 6.39
C ASP A 63 -13.20 20.25 6.19
N GLY A 64 -12.09 20.65 6.83
CA GLY A 64 -10.79 19.98 6.67
C GLY A 64 -9.98 20.45 5.46
N ASP A 65 -10.49 21.35 4.61
CA ASP A 65 -9.68 21.91 3.53
C ASP A 65 -8.43 22.65 4.07
N ALA A 66 -7.29 22.41 3.42
CA ALA A 66 -6.04 23.06 3.71
C ALA A 66 -5.32 23.49 2.42
N ILE A 67 -4.51 24.53 2.51
CA ILE A 67 -3.71 25.05 1.41
C ILE A 67 -2.22 25.11 1.77
N SER A 68 -1.36 24.88 0.80
CA SER A 68 0.07 25.22 0.88
C SER A 68 0.23 26.72 0.64
N VAL A 69 0.96 27.41 1.51
CA VAL A 69 1.38 28.80 1.30
C VAL A 69 2.92 28.86 1.31
N PHE A 70 3.48 29.23 0.18
CA PHE A 70 4.93 29.40 -0.01
C PHE A 70 5.30 30.86 0.23
N ASP A 71 6.15 31.08 1.22
CA ASP A 71 6.67 32.41 1.61
C ASP A 71 8.06 32.71 1.03
N GLY A 72 8.53 31.85 0.11
CA GLY A 72 9.85 31.90 -0.48
C GLY A 72 10.90 31.02 0.22
N THR A 73 10.59 30.52 1.42
CA THR A 73 11.48 29.66 2.21
C THR A 73 10.84 28.33 2.57
N TYR A 74 9.55 28.37 2.96
CA TYR A 74 8.82 27.21 3.49
C TYR A 74 7.57 26.93 2.68
N ASN A 75 7.17 25.66 2.66
CA ASN A 75 5.81 25.22 2.35
C ASN A 75 5.03 25.15 3.66
N ASN A 76 4.16 26.13 3.88
CA ASN A 76 3.42 26.25 5.13
C ASN A 76 1.99 25.76 4.95
N GLU A 77 1.51 24.93 5.88
CA GLU A 77 0.12 24.47 5.91
C GLU A 77 -0.78 25.55 6.53
N PHE A 78 -1.85 25.89 5.82
CA PHE A 78 -2.92 26.75 6.29
C PHE A 78 -4.24 26.01 6.22
N THR A 79 -4.90 25.84 7.36
CA THR A 79 -6.18 25.14 7.47
C THR A 79 -7.35 26.10 7.45
N ILE A 80 -8.49 25.66 6.94
CA ILE A 80 -9.72 26.47 6.93
C ILE A 80 -10.15 26.82 8.35
N SER A 81 -10.32 28.11 8.62
CA SER A 81 -10.75 28.63 9.93
C SER A 81 -12.17 29.19 9.91
N SER A 82 -12.66 29.57 8.72
CA SER A 82 -14.05 30.01 8.52
C SER A 82 -14.45 29.95 7.05
N GLY A 83 -15.75 29.94 6.76
CA GLY A 83 -16.27 29.95 5.40
C GLY A 83 -16.55 28.56 4.82
N VAL A 84 -16.62 27.51 5.64
CA VAL A 84 -17.10 26.17 5.21
C VAL A 84 -18.50 26.29 4.62
N GLY A 85 -18.74 25.64 3.47
CA GLY A 85 -19.99 25.75 2.72
C GLY A 85 -20.15 27.08 1.96
N SER A 86 -19.10 27.87 1.84
CA SER A 86 -19.09 29.16 1.14
C SER A 86 -18.06 29.17 0.01
N PRO A 87 -18.27 29.94 -1.06
CA PRO A 87 -17.25 30.19 -2.06
C PRO A 87 -16.05 30.99 -1.54
N ASN A 88 -16.21 31.69 -0.42
CA ASN A 88 -15.12 32.44 0.21
C ASN A 88 -14.80 31.85 1.58
N ALA A 89 -13.52 31.62 1.84
CA ALA A 89 -13.05 31.07 3.11
C ALA A 89 -11.85 31.83 3.65
N THR A 90 -11.61 31.68 4.96
CA THR A 90 -10.38 32.13 5.61
C THR A 90 -9.58 30.91 6.04
N PHE A 91 -8.29 30.95 5.77
CA PHE A 91 -7.33 29.94 6.17
C PHE A 91 -6.35 30.53 7.14
N SER A 92 -6.04 29.84 8.23
CA SER A 92 -5.08 30.27 9.24
C SER A 92 -3.92 29.29 9.40
N GLY A 93 -2.73 29.83 9.61
CA GLY A 93 -1.48 29.08 9.76
C GLY A 93 -0.32 30.00 10.10
N THR A 94 0.90 29.50 10.03
CA THR A 94 2.10 30.27 10.29
C THR A 94 2.97 30.35 9.04
N ALA A 95 3.44 31.56 8.70
CA ALA A 95 4.39 31.78 7.60
C ALA A 95 5.33 32.94 7.92
N THR A 96 6.42 33.05 7.16
CA THR A 96 7.30 34.21 7.22
C THR A 96 6.65 35.38 6.49
N GLU A 97 6.73 36.60 7.05
CA GLU A 97 6.27 37.79 6.34
C GLU A 97 7.06 37.97 5.03
N SER A 98 6.32 38.02 3.94
CA SER A 98 6.86 38.12 2.58
C SER A 98 6.11 39.20 1.79
N GLY A 99 6.79 39.82 0.84
CA GLY A 99 6.14 40.75 -0.09
C GLY A 99 5.31 40.05 -1.16
N LYS A 100 5.38 38.72 -1.25
CA LYS A 100 4.64 37.91 -2.22
C LYS A 100 4.48 36.49 -1.72
N TYR A 101 3.25 35.98 -1.82
CA TYR A 101 2.92 34.61 -1.47
C TYR A 101 2.41 33.86 -2.68
N TYR A 102 2.80 32.60 -2.76
CA TYR A 102 2.27 31.64 -3.73
C TYR A 102 1.52 30.56 -2.96
N ALA A 103 0.44 30.07 -3.52
CA ALA A 103 -0.37 29.07 -2.86
C ALA A 103 -0.80 27.95 -3.79
N LEU A 104 -0.94 26.76 -3.22
CA LEU A 104 -1.48 25.57 -3.87
C LEU A 104 -2.62 25.01 -3.01
N TYR A 105 -3.72 24.65 -3.64
CA TYR A 105 -4.77 23.82 -3.07
C TYR A 105 -4.83 22.51 -3.87
N PRO A 106 -5.02 21.35 -3.25
CA PRO A 106 -4.98 21.11 -1.79
C PRO A 106 -3.56 21.25 -1.22
N TYR A 107 -3.48 21.34 0.11
CA TYR A 107 -2.19 21.23 0.79
C TYR A 107 -1.53 19.90 0.48
N SER A 108 -0.25 19.94 0.20
CA SER A 108 0.61 18.76 0.08
C SER A 108 1.94 19.05 0.75
N ALA A 109 2.34 18.20 1.69
CA ALA A 109 3.63 18.34 2.37
C ALA A 109 4.82 18.21 1.40
N ASP A 110 4.62 17.44 0.31
CA ASP A 110 5.62 17.20 -0.73
C ASP A 110 5.62 18.25 -1.86
N ALA A 111 4.70 19.23 -1.79
CA ALA A 111 4.70 20.31 -2.77
C ALA A 111 5.91 21.24 -2.55
N ASP A 112 6.53 21.69 -3.63
CA ASP A 112 7.71 22.54 -3.60
C ASP A 112 7.56 23.80 -4.46
N TRP A 113 8.28 24.85 -4.06
CA TRP A 113 8.39 26.12 -4.75
C TRP A 113 9.85 26.41 -5.08
N ASN A 114 10.23 26.40 -6.35
CA ASN A 114 11.61 26.61 -6.79
C ASN A 114 11.96 28.07 -7.17
N GLY A 115 11.12 29.04 -6.82
CA GLY A 115 11.28 30.46 -7.19
C GLY A 115 10.55 30.87 -8.45
N SER A 116 10.01 29.94 -9.24
CA SER A 116 9.25 30.22 -10.47
C SER A 116 8.08 29.25 -10.70
N LYS A 117 8.17 28.04 -10.19
CA LYS A 117 7.19 26.99 -10.39
C LYS A 117 6.79 26.35 -9.08
N ILE A 118 5.53 25.94 -8.98
CA ILE A 118 5.01 25.05 -7.95
C ILE A 118 5.01 23.63 -8.53
N SER A 119 5.60 22.67 -7.81
CA SER A 119 5.54 21.25 -8.14
C SER A 119 4.70 20.49 -7.12
N SER A 120 3.94 19.49 -7.57
CA SER A 120 3.15 18.59 -6.74
C SER A 120 2.79 17.32 -7.51
N VAL A 121 1.92 16.48 -6.95
CA VAL A 121 1.51 15.20 -7.55
C VAL A 121 -0.02 15.14 -7.62
N LEU A 122 -0.55 14.82 -8.80
CA LEU A 122 -1.96 14.49 -8.98
C LEU A 122 -2.13 12.98 -8.78
N PRO A 123 -3.00 12.51 -7.86
CA PRO A 123 -3.20 11.09 -7.63
C PRO A 123 -3.80 10.39 -8.87
N GLU A 124 -3.30 9.20 -9.17
CA GLU A 124 -3.85 8.35 -10.22
C GLU A 124 -5.12 7.62 -9.78
N ASP A 125 -5.22 7.29 -8.48
CA ASP A 125 -6.40 6.70 -7.88
C ASP A 125 -7.25 7.76 -7.20
N GLN A 126 -8.50 7.89 -7.62
CA GLN A 126 -9.43 8.90 -7.13
C GLN A 126 -10.70 8.24 -6.58
N LEU A 127 -11.20 8.80 -5.49
CA LEU A 127 -12.50 8.40 -4.94
C LEU A 127 -13.59 9.32 -5.49
N GLY A 128 -14.73 8.77 -5.86
CA GLY A 128 -15.85 9.56 -6.37
C GLY A 128 -16.63 10.25 -5.25
N GLY A 129 -17.07 11.47 -5.52
CA GLY A 129 -18.12 12.15 -4.76
C GLY A 129 -19.47 12.08 -5.51
N TYR A 130 -20.59 12.28 -4.79
CA TYR A 130 -21.89 12.38 -5.43
C TYR A 130 -21.96 13.63 -6.33
N ASN A 131 -22.02 13.41 -7.64
CA ASN A 131 -22.01 14.45 -8.67
C ASN A 131 -20.84 15.46 -8.53
N THR A 132 -19.68 15.02 -8.04
CA THR A 132 -18.50 15.83 -7.87
C THR A 132 -17.24 14.98 -8.01
N PHE A 133 -16.07 15.61 -8.03
CA PHE A 133 -14.77 14.91 -8.00
C PHE A 133 -14.36 14.56 -6.57
N SER A 134 -13.33 13.74 -6.46
CA SER A 134 -12.75 13.37 -5.16
C SER A 134 -12.31 14.61 -4.38
N PRO A 135 -12.67 14.74 -3.09
CA PRO A 135 -12.20 15.83 -2.26
C PRO A 135 -10.67 15.95 -2.28
N GLY A 136 -10.15 17.16 -2.41
CA GLY A 136 -8.72 17.41 -2.41
C GLY A 136 -7.96 16.96 -3.67
N THR A 137 -8.63 16.60 -4.77
CA THR A 137 -7.94 16.16 -6.00
C THR A 137 -7.84 17.21 -7.10
N ASN A 138 -8.66 18.28 -7.07
CA ASN A 138 -8.64 19.28 -8.13
C ASN A 138 -7.67 20.43 -7.80
N PRO A 139 -6.42 20.41 -8.30
CA PRO A 139 -5.41 21.39 -7.90
C PRO A 139 -5.69 22.78 -8.46
N SER A 140 -5.44 23.77 -7.62
CA SER A 140 -5.56 25.18 -7.95
C SER A 140 -4.39 25.97 -7.38
N VAL A 141 -3.95 27.00 -8.05
CA VAL A 141 -2.85 27.86 -7.61
C VAL A 141 -3.30 29.30 -7.49
N ALA A 142 -2.66 30.04 -6.58
CA ALA A 142 -2.85 31.48 -6.43
C ALA A 142 -1.52 32.19 -6.21
N VAL A 143 -1.48 33.47 -6.54
CA VAL A 143 -0.39 34.38 -6.21
C VAL A 143 -0.96 35.67 -5.66
N SER A 144 -0.34 36.22 -4.61
CA SER A 144 -0.80 37.45 -3.98
C SER A 144 0.37 38.26 -3.40
N ASP A 145 0.28 39.57 -3.50
CA ASP A 145 1.16 40.52 -2.81
C ASP A 145 0.60 40.89 -1.41
N GLY A 146 -0.46 40.20 -0.94
CA GLY A 146 -1.13 40.41 0.33
C GLY A 146 -1.85 39.18 0.83
N ASN A 147 -2.93 39.36 1.60
CA ASN A 147 -3.63 38.26 2.28
C ASN A 147 -4.84 37.71 1.52
N THR A 148 -5.05 38.13 0.27
CA THR A 148 -6.18 37.66 -0.55
C THR A 148 -5.68 36.78 -1.68
N LEU A 149 -6.09 35.51 -1.68
CA LEU A 149 -5.70 34.51 -2.68
C LEU A 149 -6.83 34.31 -3.69
N ALA A 150 -6.55 34.58 -4.95
CA ALA A 150 -7.44 34.27 -6.07
C ALA A 150 -6.94 32.99 -6.75
N PHE A 151 -7.57 31.87 -6.45
CA PHE A 151 -7.13 30.58 -6.99
C PHE A 151 -7.59 30.36 -8.44
N HIS A 152 -6.80 29.67 -9.20
CA HIS A 152 -7.04 29.24 -10.58
C HIS A 152 -6.84 27.72 -10.69
N ASN A 153 -7.81 27.01 -11.24
CA ASN A 153 -7.64 25.58 -11.48
C ASN A 153 -6.58 25.33 -12.53
N VAL A 154 -5.73 24.35 -12.25
CA VAL A 154 -4.60 23.99 -13.13
C VAL A 154 -4.75 22.62 -13.77
N ALA A 155 -5.74 21.81 -13.32
CA ALA A 155 -6.13 20.53 -13.92
C ALA A 155 -7.37 20.66 -14.79
N GLY A 156 -7.65 19.64 -15.61
CA GLY A 156 -8.87 19.46 -16.36
C GLY A 156 -9.79 18.44 -15.68
N LEU A 157 -11.07 18.45 -16.02
CA LEU A 157 -12.06 17.49 -15.54
C LEU A 157 -12.58 16.66 -16.70
N VAL A 158 -12.73 15.35 -16.49
CA VAL A 158 -13.51 14.47 -17.36
C VAL A 158 -14.79 14.11 -16.62
N ARG A 159 -15.93 14.54 -17.18
CA ARG A 159 -17.25 14.22 -16.67
C ARG A 159 -17.83 13.07 -17.46
N VAL A 160 -18.13 11.97 -16.78
CA VAL A 160 -18.85 10.82 -17.34
C VAL A 160 -20.28 10.85 -16.85
N THR A 161 -21.25 10.83 -17.77
CA THR A 161 -22.69 10.93 -17.44
C THR A 161 -23.42 9.67 -17.85
N LEU A 162 -24.33 9.20 -16.98
CA LEU A 162 -25.37 8.25 -17.32
C LEU A 162 -26.61 8.98 -17.84
N PRO A 163 -27.55 8.28 -18.55
CA PRO A 163 -28.81 8.88 -18.90
C PRO A 163 -29.58 9.40 -17.68
N ASP A 164 -30.18 10.60 -17.77
CA ASP A 164 -30.91 11.26 -16.67
C ASP A 164 -32.02 10.41 -16.05
N ASN A 165 -32.58 9.50 -16.82
CA ASN A 165 -33.68 8.60 -16.41
C ASN A 165 -33.22 7.17 -16.16
N TYR A 166 -31.88 6.93 -16.05
CA TYR A 166 -31.37 5.60 -15.80
C TYR A 166 -31.84 5.11 -14.42
N SER A 167 -32.61 4.06 -14.40
CA SER A 167 -33.16 3.41 -13.20
C SER A 167 -32.77 1.94 -13.07
N GLY A 168 -31.79 1.49 -13.88
CA GLY A 168 -31.32 0.12 -13.88
C GLY A 168 -30.55 -0.25 -12.61
N GLU A 169 -30.32 -1.55 -12.42
CA GLU A 169 -29.64 -2.09 -11.26
C GLU A 169 -28.10 -1.95 -11.33
N ARG A 170 -27.56 -1.70 -12.52
CA ARG A 170 -26.13 -1.52 -12.72
C ARG A 170 -25.66 -0.21 -12.15
N LYS A 171 -24.75 -0.28 -11.19
CA LYS A 171 -24.06 0.86 -10.59
C LYS A 171 -22.64 0.92 -11.11
N VAL A 172 -22.13 2.11 -11.36
CA VAL A 172 -20.71 2.28 -11.72
C VAL A 172 -19.83 1.87 -10.54
N ARG A 173 -19.03 0.85 -10.74
CA ARG A 173 -18.03 0.39 -9.78
C ARG A 173 -16.73 1.12 -9.94
N GLU A 174 -16.33 1.35 -11.20
CA GLU A 174 -15.04 1.94 -11.52
C GLU A 174 -15.09 2.60 -12.89
N ILE A 175 -14.38 3.72 -13.03
CA ILE A 175 -14.10 4.37 -14.30
C ILE A 175 -12.59 4.49 -14.44
N GLN A 176 -12.03 4.00 -15.53
CA GLN A 176 -10.61 4.13 -15.85
C GLN A 176 -10.45 4.96 -17.13
N LEU A 177 -9.46 5.86 -17.10
CA LEU A 177 -8.97 6.54 -18.30
C LEU A 177 -7.51 6.13 -18.51
N SER A 178 -7.13 5.85 -19.75
CA SER A 178 -5.73 5.64 -20.15
C SER A 178 -5.44 6.34 -21.48
N ALA A 179 -4.19 6.77 -21.67
CA ALA A 179 -3.75 7.44 -22.89
C ALA A 179 -2.25 7.18 -23.15
N ASP A 180 -1.73 7.63 -24.28
CA ASP A 180 -0.28 7.58 -24.56
C ASP A 180 0.52 8.61 -23.72
N GLN A 181 -0.14 9.60 -23.14
CA GLN A 181 0.44 10.68 -22.32
C GLN A 181 0.00 10.54 -20.86
N SER A 182 0.78 11.13 -19.95
CA SER A 182 0.47 11.13 -18.53
C SER A 182 -0.82 11.85 -18.21
N LEU A 183 -1.77 11.15 -17.56
CA LEU A 183 -3.04 11.70 -17.10
C LEU A 183 -2.97 12.20 -15.66
N ALA A 184 -2.05 11.69 -14.86
CA ALA A 184 -1.85 12.01 -13.45
C ALA A 184 -0.35 12.01 -13.10
N GLY A 185 0.00 12.01 -11.81
CA GLY A 185 1.38 11.95 -11.33
C GLY A 185 2.04 13.30 -11.14
N PRO A 186 3.37 13.37 -11.13
CA PRO A 186 4.11 14.60 -10.86
C PRO A 186 3.88 15.67 -11.92
N TYR A 187 3.61 16.89 -11.46
CA TYR A 187 3.41 18.04 -12.34
C TYR A 187 4.08 19.30 -11.80
N GLU A 188 4.27 20.27 -12.69
CA GLU A 188 4.69 21.64 -12.37
C GLU A 188 3.71 22.66 -12.92
N VAL A 189 3.57 23.79 -12.23
CA VAL A 189 2.81 24.96 -12.67
C VAL A 189 3.73 26.17 -12.72
N ASP A 190 3.87 26.79 -13.88
CA ASP A 190 4.63 28.04 -14.02
C ASP A 190 3.82 29.21 -13.47
N MET A 191 4.36 29.88 -12.45
CA MET A 191 3.74 30.99 -11.74
C MET A 191 4.16 32.37 -12.24
N SER A 192 4.95 32.44 -13.32
CA SER A 192 5.44 33.72 -13.89
C SER A 192 4.40 34.44 -14.75
N GLY A 193 3.39 33.72 -15.23
CA GLY A 193 2.35 34.21 -16.11
C GLY A 193 1.07 34.66 -15.41
N SER A 194 0.03 34.90 -16.20
CA SER A 194 -1.34 35.20 -15.73
C SER A 194 -2.36 34.08 -16.02
N SER A 195 -1.94 33.04 -16.73
CA SER A 195 -2.72 31.82 -16.96
C SER A 195 -1.91 30.63 -16.48
N TYR A 196 -2.57 29.74 -15.75
CA TYR A 196 -1.92 28.63 -15.07
C TYR A 196 -2.44 27.30 -15.60
N SER A 197 -1.54 26.36 -15.81
CA SER A 197 -1.85 25.00 -16.24
C SER A 197 -0.81 24.05 -15.65
N ALA A 198 -1.24 22.93 -15.13
CA ALA A 198 -0.34 21.86 -14.72
C ALA A 198 0.28 21.20 -15.95
N VAL A 199 1.57 20.93 -15.88
CA VAL A 199 2.32 20.23 -16.93
C VAL A 199 2.99 19.02 -16.31
N ALA A 200 2.73 17.82 -16.85
CA ALA A 200 3.36 16.60 -16.40
C ALA A 200 4.89 16.68 -16.49
N THR A 201 5.58 16.27 -15.43
CA THR A 201 7.06 16.20 -15.39
C THR A 201 7.59 14.79 -15.57
N ALA A 202 6.72 13.79 -15.53
CA ALA A 202 7.01 12.39 -15.81
C ALA A 202 6.16 11.88 -16.98
N LYS A 203 6.52 10.73 -17.52
CA LYS A 203 5.77 10.07 -18.61
C LYS A 203 4.72 9.09 -18.09
N THR A 204 4.71 8.84 -16.80
CA THR A 204 3.79 7.92 -16.08
C THR A 204 3.30 8.61 -14.81
N PRO A 205 2.11 8.27 -14.30
CA PRO A 205 1.17 7.28 -14.85
C PRO A 205 0.43 7.78 -16.10
N VAL A 206 0.15 6.87 -17.02
CA VAL A 206 -0.64 7.12 -18.23
C VAL A 206 -2.12 6.76 -18.06
N SER A 207 -2.51 6.40 -16.85
CA SER A 207 -3.87 6.04 -16.47
C SER A 207 -4.31 6.82 -15.23
N VAL A 208 -5.60 6.95 -15.05
CA VAL A 208 -6.26 7.44 -13.86
C VAL A 208 -7.52 6.61 -13.61
N SER A 209 -7.78 6.23 -12.37
CA SER A 209 -8.96 5.48 -11.97
C SER A 209 -9.84 6.28 -11.02
N LEU A 210 -11.14 6.05 -11.08
CA LEU A 210 -12.14 6.58 -10.18
C LEU A 210 -12.98 5.44 -9.64
N ALA A 211 -12.96 5.23 -8.32
CA ALA A 211 -13.91 4.37 -7.62
C ALA A 211 -15.00 5.22 -6.96
N PRO A 212 -16.24 5.26 -7.48
CA PRO A 212 -17.31 6.08 -6.95
C PRO A 212 -17.96 5.41 -5.73
N VAL A 213 -17.26 5.40 -4.61
CA VAL A 213 -17.71 4.83 -3.34
C VAL A 213 -17.84 5.92 -2.27
N ASN A 214 -18.78 5.73 -1.35
CA ASN A 214 -18.92 6.60 -0.18
C ASN A 214 -17.91 6.19 0.93
N SER A 215 -17.94 6.91 2.07
CA SER A 215 -17.08 6.61 3.23
C SER A 215 -17.28 5.20 3.82
N ASP A 216 -18.42 4.58 3.56
CA ASP A 216 -18.77 3.24 4.08
C ASP A 216 -18.43 2.13 3.06
N GLY A 217 -17.85 2.51 1.90
CA GLY A 217 -17.49 1.60 0.82
C GLY A 217 -18.66 1.20 -0.10
N ASP A 218 -19.84 1.80 0.06
CA ASP A 218 -20.98 1.55 -0.84
C ASP A 218 -20.84 2.38 -2.11
N PHE A 219 -21.26 1.80 -3.24
CA PHE A 219 -21.26 2.51 -4.52
C PHE A 219 -22.20 3.72 -4.49
N ILE A 220 -21.68 4.87 -4.89
CA ILE A 220 -22.46 6.10 -5.00
C ILE A 220 -23.46 5.93 -6.15
N VAL A 221 -24.74 6.12 -5.82
CA VAL A 221 -25.81 6.19 -6.83
C VAL A 221 -25.84 7.62 -7.37
N GLY A 222 -25.29 7.81 -8.56
CA GLY A 222 -25.26 9.11 -9.23
C GLY A 222 -25.32 8.94 -10.74
N THR A 223 -25.59 10.03 -11.43
CA THR A 223 -25.61 10.08 -12.88
C THR A 223 -24.42 10.81 -13.49
N GLU A 224 -23.59 11.42 -12.64
CA GLU A 224 -22.38 12.15 -13.05
C GLU A 224 -21.18 11.75 -12.19
N PHE A 225 -20.07 11.48 -12.85
CA PHE A 225 -18.81 11.08 -12.26
C PHE A 225 -17.69 11.96 -12.83
N TYR A 226 -16.80 12.44 -11.96
CA TYR A 226 -15.76 13.39 -12.34
C TYR A 226 -14.37 12.85 -12.01
N LEU A 227 -13.53 12.74 -13.05
CA LEU A 227 -12.10 12.45 -12.90
C LEU A 227 -11.32 13.73 -13.11
N VAL A 228 -10.30 13.95 -12.29
CA VAL A 228 -9.36 15.06 -12.43
C VAL A 228 -8.13 14.55 -13.18
N VAL A 229 -7.73 15.24 -14.24
CA VAL A 229 -6.60 14.84 -15.06
C VAL A 229 -5.69 16.03 -15.36
N LEU A 230 -4.42 15.77 -15.64
CA LEU A 230 -3.50 16.81 -16.12
C LEU A 230 -3.99 17.34 -17.47
N PRO A 231 -3.84 18.63 -17.75
CA PRO A 231 -4.18 19.19 -19.07
C PRO A 231 -3.23 18.73 -20.16
N GLY A 232 -3.75 18.49 -21.37
CA GLY A 232 -2.91 18.09 -22.49
C GLY A 232 -3.71 17.68 -23.72
N LEU A 233 -2.96 17.43 -24.79
CA LEU A 233 -3.47 16.77 -25.98
C LEU A 233 -3.15 15.28 -25.86
N TYR A 234 -4.19 14.47 -25.73
CA TYR A 234 -4.10 13.03 -25.54
C TYR A 234 -4.35 12.29 -26.85
N THR A 235 -3.54 11.27 -27.10
CA THR A 235 -3.75 10.30 -28.19
C THR A 235 -4.16 8.97 -27.58
N ASN A 236 -5.02 8.25 -28.29
CA ASN A 236 -5.56 6.96 -27.87
C ASN A 236 -6.22 7.04 -26.47
N LEU A 237 -6.94 8.13 -26.17
CA LEU A 237 -7.65 8.26 -24.91
C LEU A 237 -8.74 7.19 -24.83
N LYS A 238 -8.48 6.16 -24.02
CA LYS A 238 -9.41 5.06 -23.76
C LYS A 238 -10.13 5.32 -22.45
N MET A 239 -11.43 5.13 -22.46
CA MET A 239 -12.27 5.10 -21.26
C MET A 239 -12.86 3.70 -21.09
N SER A 240 -12.79 3.18 -19.87
CA SER A 240 -13.43 1.94 -19.47
C SER A 240 -14.32 2.21 -18.26
N VAL A 241 -15.55 1.70 -18.29
CA VAL A 241 -16.50 1.79 -17.17
C VAL A 241 -16.90 0.37 -16.80
N VAL A 242 -16.67 0.00 -15.54
CA VAL A 242 -17.01 -1.31 -14.98
C VAL A 242 -18.17 -1.13 -14.02
N PHE A 243 -19.15 -2.02 -14.11
CA PHE A 243 -20.34 -2.01 -13.28
C PHE A 243 -20.27 -3.04 -12.15
N ASN A 244 -21.16 -2.90 -11.18
CA ASN A 244 -21.22 -3.76 -9.99
C ASN A 244 -21.50 -5.24 -10.28
N ASP A 245 -22.11 -5.55 -11.45
CA ASP A 245 -22.35 -6.93 -11.93
C ASP A 245 -21.17 -7.49 -12.77
N GLY A 246 -20.04 -6.74 -12.83
CA GLY A 246 -18.86 -7.10 -13.63
C GLY A 246 -19.00 -6.83 -15.12
N SER A 247 -20.16 -6.39 -15.61
CA SER A 247 -20.29 -5.92 -16.99
C SER A 247 -19.47 -4.64 -17.21
N TYR A 248 -19.14 -4.33 -18.45
CA TYR A 248 -18.28 -3.20 -18.75
C TYR A 248 -18.59 -2.53 -20.08
N MET A 249 -18.15 -1.30 -20.23
CA MET A 249 -18.10 -0.56 -21.48
C MET A 249 -16.70 -0.04 -21.72
N THR A 250 -16.25 -0.03 -22.96
CA THR A 250 -14.98 0.58 -23.36
C THR A 250 -15.17 1.44 -24.61
N GLY A 251 -14.47 2.56 -24.66
CA GLY A 251 -14.42 3.42 -25.84
C GLY A 251 -13.07 4.09 -25.96
N THR A 252 -12.63 4.37 -27.21
CA THR A 252 -11.36 5.05 -27.47
C THR A 252 -11.58 6.24 -28.37
N ILE A 253 -11.01 7.37 -27.98
CA ILE A 253 -10.97 8.60 -28.78
C ILE A 253 -9.54 8.74 -29.31
N ALA A 254 -9.38 8.79 -30.63
CA ALA A 254 -8.05 8.86 -31.25
C ALA A 254 -7.25 10.09 -30.81
N SER A 255 -7.92 11.21 -30.55
CA SER A 255 -7.30 12.43 -30.05
C SER A 255 -8.33 13.25 -29.26
N ALA A 256 -7.95 13.71 -28.07
CA ALA A 256 -8.76 14.57 -27.21
C ALA A 256 -7.90 15.64 -26.56
N GLU A 257 -8.36 16.89 -26.54
CA GLU A 257 -7.72 17.98 -25.80
C GLU A 257 -8.46 18.24 -24.51
N ILE A 258 -7.76 18.13 -23.39
CA ILE A 258 -8.26 18.45 -22.05
C ILE A 258 -7.53 19.70 -21.56
N THR A 259 -8.28 20.74 -21.24
CA THR A 259 -7.74 22.07 -20.89
C THR A 259 -7.94 22.36 -19.41
N ALA A 260 -6.97 23.02 -18.79
CA ALA A 260 -7.06 23.48 -17.39
C ALA A 260 -8.34 24.28 -17.13
N GLY A 261 -9.03 23.95 -16.03
CA GLY A 261 -10.27 24.60 -15.62
C GLY A 261 -11.47 24.36 -16.55
N LYS A 262 -11.41 23.35 -17.43
CA LYS A 262 -12.51 22.98 -18.34
C LYS A 262 -12.95 21.55 -18.09
N VAL A 263 -14.20 21.26 -18.49
CA VAL A 263 -14.82 19.95 -18.40
C VAL A 263 -14.88 19.32 -19.79
N PHE A 264 -14.29 18.15 -19.93
CA PHE A 264 -14.47 17.25 -21.07
C PHE A 264 -15.62 16.31 -20.75
N ASN A 265 -16.62 16.23 -21.64
CA ASN A 265 -17.83 15.44 -21.39
C ASN A 265 -17.78 14.13 -22.16
N ALA A 266 -18.10 13.04 -21.45
CA ALA A 266 -18.36 11.73 -22.00
C ALA A 266 -19.70 11.21 -21.46
N SER A 267 -20.38 10.36 -22.22
CA SER A 267 -21.64 9.73 -21.79
C SER A 267 -21.56 8.24 -21.99
N VAL A 268 -22.13 7.49 -21.07
CA VAL A 268 -22.26 6.03 -21.14
C VAL A 268 -23.69 5.62 -20.87
N ASP A 269 -24.15 4.59 -21.56
CA ASP A 269 -25.47 4.00 -21.36
C ASP A 269 -25.28 2.56 -20.85
N PRO A 270 -25.53 2.29 -19.57
CA PRO A 270 -25.33 0.97 -18.97
C PRO A 270 -26.10 -0.16 -19.64
N ASP A 271 -27.19 0.15 -20.33
CA ASP A 271 -27.97 -0.86 -21.06
C ASP A 271 -27.21 -1.43 -22.26
N ASN A 272 -26.18 -0.71 -22.74
CA ASN A 272 -25.30 -1.17 -23.82
C ASN A 272 -24.01 -1.84 -23.29
N ALA A 273 -23.90 -2.10 -21.99
CA ALA A 273 -22.71 -2.72 -21.41
C ALA A 273 -22.54 -4.17 -21.90
N THR A 274 -21.29 -4.54 -22.16
CA THR A 274 -20.92 -5.91 -22.48
C THR A 274 -21.03 -6.77 -21.23
N THR A 275 -21.84 -7.81 -21.27
CA THR A 275 -21.93 -8.79 -20.19
C THR A 275 -20.61 -9.54 -20.09
N ASN A 276 -20.02 -9.55 -18.90
CA ASN A 276 -18.81 -10.28 -18.62
C ASN A 276 -19.12 -11.59 -17.91
N SER A 277 -18.99 -12.70 -18.63
CA SER A 277 -19.15 -14.05 -18.08
C SER A 277 -17.82 -14.72 -17.76
N GLN A 278 -16.69 -14.01 -17.92
CA GLN A 278 -15.34 -14.55 -17.78
C GLN A 278 -14.59 -14.00 -16.55
N GLY A 279 -15.28 -13.37 -15.61
CA GLY A 279 -14.67 -12.87 -14.38
C GLY A 279 -13.57 -11.82 -14.63
N LEU A 280 -12.52 -11.84 -13.82
CA LEU A 280 -11.38 -10.92 -13.95
C LEU A 280 -10.64 -11.11 -15.28
N HIS A 281 -10.57 -12.35 -15.80
CA HIS A 281 -10.00 -12.63 -17.11
C HIS A 281 -10.66 -11.84 -18.23
N GLY A 282 -12.00 -11.74 -18.22
CA GLY A 282 -12.74 -10.98 -19.23
C GLY A 282 -12.41 -9.49 -19.21
N LEU A 283 -12.26 -8.91 -18.02
CA LEU A 283 -11.86 -7.51 -17.85
C LEU A 283 -10.42 -7.29 -18.37
N TYR A 284 -9.50 -8.15 -17.95
CA TYR A 284 -8.11 -8.10 -18.39
C TYR A 284 -7.97 -8.20 -19.92
N GLN A 285 -8.67 -9.14 -20.56
CA GLN A 285 -8.67 -9.30 -22.03
C GLN A 285 -9.30 -8.10 -22.76
N ALA A 286 -10.24 -7.41 -22.13
CA ALA A 286 -10.78 -6.15 -22.65
C ALA A 286 -9.79 -4.97 -22.51
N GLY A 287 -8.62 -5.21 -21.88
CA GLY A 287 -7.61 -4.21 -21.59
C GLY A 287 -8.05 -3.24 -20.51
N ILE A 288 -8.89 -3.71 -19.58
CA ILE A 288 -9.24 -3.02 -18.34
C ILE A 288 -8.19 -3.39 -17.31
N ASP A 289 -7.69 -2.40 -16.61
CA ASP A 289 -6.69 -2.58 -15.58
C ASP A 289 -7.26 -3.39 -14.40
N ILE A 290 -6.48 -4.33 -13.89
CA ILE A 290 -6.81 -5.09 -12.68
C ILE A 290 -5.90 -4.60 -11.57
N GLU A 291 -6.48 -4.05 -10.52
CA GLU A 291 -5.73 -3.61 -9.34
C GLU A 291 -5.59 -4.76 -8.33
N ILE A 292 -4.36 -5.07 -7.93
CA ILE A 292 -4.04 -6.12 -6.95
C ILE A 292 -2.92 -5.61 -6.04
N GLY A 293 -3.19 -5.50 -4.73
CA GLY A 293 -2.19 -5.09 -3.74
C GLY A 293 -1.61 -3.70 -4.04
N GLY A 294 -2.43 -2.77 -4.50
CA GLY A 294 -2.02 -1.41 -4.85
C GLY A 294 -1.13 -1.31 -6.09
N LYS A 295 -1.12 -2.35 -6.93
CA LYS A 295 -0.41 -2.38 -8.20
C LYS A 295 -1.36 -2.76 -9.32
N THR A 296 -1.23 -2.08 -10.45
CA THR A 296 -2.05 -2.28 -11.64
C THR A 296 -1.45 -3.35 -12.56
N TYR A 297 -2.31 -4.23 -13.07
CA TYR A 297 -1.96 -5.27 -14.02
C TYR A 297 -2.85 -5.16 -15.27
N ASN A 298 -2.24 -5.09 -16.44
CA ASN A 298 -2.95 -4.97 -17.70
C ASN A 298 -2.30 -5.81 -18.81
N ILE A 299 -3.05 -6.04 -19.89
CA ILE A 299 -2.60 -6.86 -21.02
C ILE A 299 -1.44 -6.21 -21.79
N ALA A 300 -1.32 -4.87 -21.78
CA ALA A 300 -0.24 -4.18 -22.49
C ALA A 300 1.13 -4.43 -21.85
N ASP A 301 1.17 -4.54 -20.50
CA ASP A 301 2.43 -4.74 -19.75
C ASP A 301 2.81 -6.21 -19.55
N TYR A 302 1.79 -7.08 -19.46
CA TYR A 302 1.99 -8.50 -19.10
C TYR A 302 1.64 -9.48 -20.21
N GLY A 303 1.03 -9.01 -21.31
CA GLY A 303 0.65 -9.82 -22.45
C GLY A 303 -0.66 -10.60 -22.27
N GLU A 304 -0.97 -11.46 -23.23
CA GLU A 304 -2.21 -12.26 -23.22
C GLU A 304 -2.26 -13.22 -22.01
N ALA A 305 -3.44 -13.33 -21.42
CA ALA A 305 -3.71 -14.26 -20.33
C ALA A 305 -4.40 -15.55 -20.81
N GLN A 306 -4.28 -16.59 -19.99
CA GLN A 306 -5.04 -17.84 -20.15
C GLN A 306 -6.06 -17.95 -19.02
N LEU A 307 -7.31 -18.29 -19.36
CA LEU A 307 -8.32 -18.72 -18.41
C LEU A 307 -8.28 -20.26 -18.27
N ILE A 308 -8.12 -20.74 -17.05
CA ILE A 308 -8.17 -22.16 -16.69
C ILE A 308 -9.50 -22.43 -16.00
N VAL A 309 -10.37 -23.21 -16.64
CA VAL A 309 -11.75 -23.50 -16.19
C VAL A 309 -11.94 -24.94 -15.69
N SER A 310 -10.90 -25.77 -15.73
CA SER A 310 -10.94 -27.16 -15.26
C SER A 310 -9.59 -27.57 -14.75
N ASP A 311 -9.55 -28.63 -13.98
CA ASP A 311 -8.31 -29.21 -13.44
C ASP A 311 -7.25 -29.36 -14.54
N SER A 312 -6.06 -28.85 -14.27
CA SER A 312 -5.00 -28.73 -15.24
C SER A 312 -3.62 -28.84 -14.62
N ASP A 313 -2.67 -29.34 -15.39
CA ASP A 313 -1.26 -29.34 -15.03
C ASP A 313 -0.54 -28.21 -15.79
N LEU A 314 0.05 -27.28 -15.03
CA LEU A 314 0.87 -26.20 -15.56
C LEU A 314 2.35 -26.62 -15.57
N SER A 315 2.70 -27.41 -16.59
CA SER A 315 4.06 -27.91 -16.81
C SER A 315 4.91 -27.02 -17.74
N GLU A 316 4.27 -26.09 -18.46
CA GLU A 316 4.92 -25.17 -19.38
C GLU A 316 4.39 -23.75 -19.20
N LEU A 317 5.26 -22.74 -19.25
CA LEU A 317 4.87 -21.33 -19.29
C LEU A 317 4.89 -20.82 -20.73
N ARG A 318 3.95 -19.96 -21.06
CA ARG A 318 3.92 -19.27 -22.35
C ARG A 318 5.04 -18.25 -22.43
N GLY A 319 5.66 -18.12 -23.60
CA GLY A 319 6.60 -17.07 -23.99
C GLY A 319 7.69 -16.72 -22.98
N ASN A 320 8.94 -16.99 -23.27
CA ASN A 320 10.12 -16.58 -22.48
C ASN A 320 10.02 -16.77 -20.96
N ASN A 321 9.51 -17.92 -20.51
CA ASN A 321 9.37 -18.24 -19.08
C ASN A 321 8.44 -17.28 -18.31
N SER A 322 7.42 -16.78 -18.98
CA SER A 322 6.43 -15.85 -18.43
C SER A 322 5.02 -16.35 -18.72
N GLY A 323 4.05 -15.94 -17.89
CA GLY A 323 2.65 -16.24 -18.14
C GLY A 323 1.71 -15.53 -17.18
N VAL A 324 0.51 -15.22 -17.68
CA VAL A 324 -0.61 -14.71 -16.91
C VAL A 324 -1.73 -15.73 -16.98
N TYR A 325 -2.17 -16.20 -15.83
CA TYR A 325 -3.19 -17.24 -15.72
C TYR A 325 -4.28 -16.78 -14.76
N PHE A 326 -5.52 -16.79 -15.24
CA PHE A 326 -6.69 -16.66 -14.41
C PHE A 326 -7.27 -18.05 -14.18
N ILE A 327 -7.55 -18.38 -12.94
CA ILE A 327 -7.98 -19.72 -12.53
C ILE A 327 -9.39 -19.63 -12.00
N ASP A 328 -10.30 -20.41 -12.59
CA ASP A 328 -11.66 -20.51 -12.11
C ASP A 328 -11.69 -21.17 -10.72
N PRO A 329 -12.56 -20.72 -9.79
CA PRO A 329 -12.60 -21.27 -8.43
C PRO A 329 -13.02 -22.76 -8.38
N ASP A 330 -13.64 -23.28 -9.43
CA ASP A 330 -14.01 -24.69 -9.53
C ASP A 330 -12.91 -25.56 -10.18
N ALA A 331 -11.79 -24.95 -10.57
CA ALA A 331 -10.62 -25.64 -11.13
C ALA A 331 -9.49 -25.77 -10.08
N THR A 332 -8.75 -26.87 -10.17
CA THR A 332 -7.48 -27.07 -9.44
C THR A 332 -6.32 -27.08 -10.42
N VAL A 333 -5.34 -26.20 -10.22
CA VAL A 333 -4.12 -26.16 -11.02
C VAL A 333 -3.00 -26.85 -10.25
N THR A 334 -2.39 -27.87 -10.87
CA THR A 334 -1.13 -28.43 -10.38
C THR A 334 0.02 -27.70 -11.07
N PHE A 335 0.86 -27.03 -10.32
CA PHE A 335 2.05 -26.36 -10.85
C PHE A 335 3.23 -27.33 -10.82
N SER A 336 3.55 -27.89 -11.98
CA SER A 336 4.65 -28.85 -12.17
C SER A 336 5.81 -28.30 -13.03
N TYR A 337 5.78 -27.01 -13.37
CA TYR A 337 6.81 -26.36 -14.17
C TYR A 337 8.16 -26.34 -13.44
N THR A 338 9.23 -26.80 -14.11
CA THR A 338 10.59 -26.91 -13.54
C THR A 338 11.57 -25.87 -14.06
N GLY A 339 11.16 -25.07 -15.05
CA GLY A 339 12.02 -24.06 -15.68
C GLY A 339 12.15 -22.78 -14.87
N ALA A 340 12.96 -21.87 -15.38
CA ALA A 340 13.13 -20.54 -14.80
C ALA A 340 11.90 -19.66 -15.04
N ILE A 341 11.50 -18.87 -14.03
CA ILE A 341 10.35 -17.96 -14.06
C ILE A 341 10.87 -16.53 -14.12
N TYR A 342 10.41 -15.79 -15.13
CA TYR A 342 10.68 -14.37 -15.26
C TYR A 342 9.52 -13.51 -14.78
N LYS A 343 8.33 -13.71 -15.36
CA LYS A 343 7.08 -13.11 -14.90
C LYS A 343 6.02 -14.21 -14.78
N LEU A 344 5.43 -14.39 -13.63
CA LEU A 344 4.32 -15.32 -13.41
C LEU A 344 3.25 -14.67 -12.55
N LEU A 345 2.04 -14.58 -13.11
CA LEU A 345 0.87 -14.13 -12.43
C LEU A 345 -0.15 -15.28 -12.40
N LEU A 346 -0.45 -15.78 -11.21
CA LEU A 346 -1.53 -16.74 -10.96
C LEU A 346 -2.62 -15.99 -10.18
N ILE A 347 -3.79 -15.83 -10.79
CA ILE A 347 -4.87 -14.97 -10.28
C ILE A 347 -6.15 -15.78 -10.22
N GLY A 348 -6.81 -15.85 -9.07
CA GLY A 348 -8.16 -16.38 -8.96
C GLY A 348 -9.12 -15.51 -9.77
N ASN A 349 -9.88 -16.15 -10.66
CA ASN A 349 -10.73 -15.46 -11.63
C ASN A 349 -11.99 -14.84 -11.02
N ASP A 350 -12.46 -15.37 -9.90
CA ASP A 350 -13.63 -14.87 -9.16
C ASP A 350 -13.14 -14.08 -7.92
N PRO A 351 -13.40 -12.77 -7.83
CA PRO A 351 -12.88 -11.98 -6.72
C PRO A 351 -13.47 -12.36 -5.34
N GLU A 352 -14.57 -13.10 -5.31
CA GLU A 352 -15.24 -13.51 -4.06
C GLU A 352 -14.88 -14.95 -3.61
N ARG A 353 -14.29 -15.75 -4.51
CA ARG A 353 -13.95 -17.15 -4.24
C ARG A 353 -12.52 -17.44 -4.65
N ARG A 354 -11.71 -17.95 -3.75
CA ARG A 354 -10.34 -18.38 -4.06
C ARG A 354 -10.33 -19.61 -4.96
N SER A 355 -9.35 -19.64 -5.85
CA SER A 355 -9.07 -20.80 -6.71
C SER A 355 -7.95 -21.64 -6.11
N LYS A 356 -7.84 -22.92 -6.49
CA LYS A 356 -6.87 -23.86 -5.91
C LYS A 356 -5.64 -24.02 -6.77
N VAL A 357 -4.46 -23.95 -6.13
CA VAL A 357 -3.18 -24.26 -6.75
C VAL A 357 -2.39 -25.21 -5.87
N ILE A 358 -1.95 -26.32 -6.43
CA ILE A 358 -1.05 -27.28 -5.77
C ILE A 358 0.31 -27.15 -6.44
N PHE A 359 1.34 -26.83 -5.68
CA PHE A 359 2.70 -26.78 -6.21
C PHE A 359 3.39 -28.14 -6.02
N ASP A 360 3.66 -28.82 -7.10
CA ASP A 360 4.41 -30.10 -7.14
C ASP A 360 5.91 -29.88 -7.40
N ASN A 361 6.28 -28.71 -7.92
CA ASN A 361 7.66 -28.30 -8.11
C ASN A 361 7.93 -26.91 -7.54
N ARG A 362 9.19 -26.62 -7.27
CA ARG A 362 9.66 -25.31 -6.84
C ARG A 362 9.45 -24.28 -7.94
N ALA A 363 9.15 -23.07 -7.52
CA ALA A 363 9.18 -21.93 -8.41
C ALA A 363 10.61 -21.35 -8.48
N HIS A 364 11.26 -21.53 -9.60
CA HIS A 364 12.62 -21.07 -9.84
C HIS A 364 12.62 -19.67 -10.45
N LEU A 365 12.77 -18.64 -9.61
CA LEU A 365 12.84 -17.26 -10.06
C LEU A 365 14.18 -17.01 -10.74
N ASN A 366 14.15 -16.54 -11.97
CA ASN A 366 15.35 -16.22 -12.72
C ASN A 366 15.31 -14.79 -13.23
N GLN A 367 16.37 -14.08 -13.00
CA GLN A 367 16.53 -12.73 -13.51
C GLN A 367 17.89 -12.60 -14.19
N SER A 368 17.89 -12.39 -15.47
CA SER A 368 19.06 -11.97 -16.21
C SER A 368 19.03 -10.44 -16.35
N SER A 369 19.62 -9.73 -15.42
CA SER A 369 19.96 -8.29 -15.52
C SER A 369 18.84 -7.23 -15.41
N ASN A 370 17.57 -7.57 -15.20
CA ASN A 370 16.48 -6.59 -15.12
C ASN A 370 15.69 -6.74 -13.83
N THR A 371 15.33 -5.62 -13.20
CA THR A 371 14.56 -5.50 -11.97
C THR A 371 13.03 -5.63 -12.16
N ASP A 372 12.57 -6.13 -13.31
CA ASP A 372 11.15 -6.23 -13.68
C ASP A 372 10.53 -7.64 -13.57
N GLY A 373 11.22 -8.57 -12.93
CA GLY A 373 10.67 -9.89 -12.60
C GLY A 373 9.47 -9.77 -11.67
N VAL A 374 8.40 -10.52 -11.94
CA VAL A 374 7.18 -10.54 -11.14
C VAL A 374 6.75 -11.96 -10.85
N PHE A 375 6.50 -12.26 -9.58
CA PHE A 375 5.82 -13.47 -9.12
C PHE A 375 4.62 -13.03 -8.27
N LEU A 376 3.43 -13.33 -8.73
CA LEU A 376 2.18 -12.96 -8.07
C LEU A 376 1.31 -14.19 -7.85
N LEU A 377 0.89 -14.39 -6.61
CA LEU A 377 -0.26 -15.21 -6.23
C LEU A 377 -1.35 -14.29 -5.72
N ASN A 378 -2.51 -14.29 -6.35
CA ASN A 378 -3.63 -13.47 -5.92
C ASN A 378 -4.93 -14.27 -5.90
N ASN A 379 -5.65 -14.17 -4.79
CA ASN A 379 -6.96 -14.80 -4.58
C ASN A 379 -6.93 -16.32 -4.81
N LEU A 380 -5.95 -16.98 -4.21
CA LEU A 380 -5.68 -18.41 -4.35
C LEU A 380 -5.60 -19.09 -2.99
N ASP A 381 -5.99 -20.37 -2.95
CA ASP A 381 -5.58 -21.32 -1.93
C ASP A 381 -4.44 -22.17 -2.51
N ALA A 382 -3.22 -21.87 -2.08
CA ALA A 382 -1.99 -22.48 -2.61
C ALA A 382 -1.40 -23.48 -1.60
N ASP A 383 -1.30 -24.72 -2.01
CA ASP A 383 -0.67 -25.78 -1.23
C ASP A 383 0.78 -26.01 -1.71
N ILE A 384 1.73 -25.71 -0.82
CA ILE A 384 3.17 -25.91 -1.04
C ILE A 384 3.75 -27.00 -0.11
N SER A 385 2.91 -27.73 0.60
CA SER A 385 3.31 -28.62 1.69
C SER A 385 4.19 -29.79 1.20
N ASP A 386 3.90 -30.34 0.04
CA ASP A 386 4.67 -31.47 -0.51
C ASP A 386 6.09 -31.08 -0.88
N ILE A 387 6.30 -29.90 -1.46
CA ILE A 387 7.63 -29.41 -1.77
C ILE A 387 8.46 -29.19 -0.52
N ILE A 388 7.86 -28.50 0.47
CA ILE A 388 8.56 -28.17 1.71
C ILE A 388 8.84 -29.42 2.54
N ASN A 389 7.97 -30.43 2.50
CA ASN A 389 8.20 -31.73 3.13
C ASN A 389 9.18 -32.63 2.37
N GLY A 390 9.56 -32.25 1.14
CA GLY A 390 10.43 -33.05 0.28
C GLY A 390 9.75 -34.31 -0.28
N THR A 391 8.43 -34.29 -0.40
CA THR A 391 7.61 -35.38 -0.93
C THR A 391 7.16 -35.15 -2.36
N GLY A 392 7.35 -33.93 -2.90
CA GLY A 392 7.11 -33.60 -4.30
C GLY A 392 8.13 -34.20 -5.28
N ASN A 393 7.98 -33.89 -6.57
CA ASN A 393 8.84 -34.43 -7.63
C ASN A 393 10.33 -34.10 -7.48
N GLU A 394 10.68 -33.03 -6.76
CA GLU A 394 12.06 -32.68 -6.41
C GLU A 394 12.41 -33.18 -5.00
N SER A 395 12.35 -34.49 -4.76
CA SER A 395 12.68 -35.10 -3.48
C SER A 395 14.17 -35.09 -3.16
N GLY A 396 14.53 -34.82 -1.91
CA GLY A 396 15.91 -34.88 -1.40
C GLY A 396 16.20 -33.83 -0.34
N SER A 397 17.38 -33.89 0.29
CA SER A 397 17.79 -32.95 1.36
C SER A 397 17.90 -31.48 0.91
N ALA A 398 17.79 -31.22 -0.38
CA ALA A 398 17.73 -29.87 -0.96
C ALA A 398 16.30 -29.33 -1.10
N ALA A 399 15.28 -30.12 -0.80
CA ALA A 399 13.87 -29.86 -1.11
C ALA A 399 13.10 -29.07 -0.03
N SER A 400 13.76 -28.19 0.69
CA SER A 400 13.10 -27.47 1.81
C SER A 400 12.68 -26.04 1.47
N TYR A 401 12.50 -25.71 0.19
CA TYR A 401 12.21 -24.34 -0.25
C TYR A 401 11.19 -24.33 -1.37
N PHE A 402 10.26 -23.36 -1.34
CA PHE A 402 9.28 -23.17 -2.41
C PHE A 402 9.78 -22.21 -3.50
N LEU A 403 10.04 -20.94 -3.15
CA LEU A 403 10.60 -19.98 -4.09
C LEU A 403 12.13 -19.99 -4.02
N VAL A 404 12.78 -20.19 -5.15
CA VAL A 404 14.25 -20.19 -5.23
C VAL A 404 14.70 -19.17 -6.27
N GLN A 405 15.48 -18.18 -5.85
CA GLN A 405 16.11 -17.27 -6.78
C GLN A 405 17.43 -17.87 -7.29
N ASN A 406 17.50 -18.18 -8.58
CA ASN A 406 18.62 -18.89 -9.19
C ASN A 406 19.67 -17.99 -9.83
N ALA A 407 19.32 -16.77 -10.23
CA ALA A 407 20.24 -15.83 -10.87
C ALA A 407 20.72 -14.75 -9.90
N ASP A 408 21.94 -14.28 -10.07
CA ASP A 408 22.45 -13.13 -9.33
C ASP A 408 21.74 -11.84 -9.81
N GLY A 409 21.44 -10.97 -8.87
CA GLY A 409 20.71 -9.73 -9.09
C GLY A 409 19.49 -9.58 -8.18
N GLU A 410 18.76 -8.50 -8.39
CA GLU A 410 17.54 -8.18 -7.65
C GLU A 410 16.32 -8.63 -8.47
N TYR A 411 15.44 -9.44 -7.88
CA TYR A 411 14.15 -9.79 -8.47
C TYR A 411 13.11 -8.72 -8.09
N GLY A 412 12.38 -8.20 -9.08
CA GLY A 412 11.59 -6.99 -8.91
C GLY A 412 10.48 -7.09 -7.87
N TYR A 413 9.56 -8.05 -8.00
CA TYR A 413 8.39 -8.14 -7.14
C TYR A 413 7.98 -9.58 -6.85
N VAL A 414 7.74 -9.87 -5.58
CA VAL A 414 7.03 -11.08 -5.12
C VAL A 414 5.82 -10.63 -4.34
N GLY A 415 4.62 -10.97 -4.79
CA GLY A 415 3.35 -10.62 -4.16
C GLY A 415 2.53 -11.86 -3.80
N ILE A 416 2.04 -11.92 -2.57
CA ILE A 416 1.07 -12.90 -2.09
C ILE A 416 -0.10 -12.10 -1.54
N ILE A 417 -1.16 -11.98 -2.32
CA ILE A 417 -2.25 -11.04 -2.06
C ILE A 417 -3.56 -11.81 -1.96
N ASN A 418 -4.36 -11.53 -0.95
CA ASN A 418 -5.67 -12.17 -0.70
C ASN A 418 -5.64 -13.70 -0.85
N SER A 419 -4.56 -14.35 -0.40
CA SER A 419 -4.33 -15.77 -0.67
C SER A 419 -4.12 -16.58 0.62
N GLY A 420 -4.55 -17.84 0.60
CA GLY A 420 -4.27 -18.84 1.61
C GLY A 420 -3.07 -19.69 1.21
N ILE A 421 -2.07 -19.82 2.08
CA ILE A 421 -0.88 -20.64 1.84
C ILE A 421 -0.81 -21.76 2.87
N THR A 422 -0.80 -23.01 2.42
CA THR A 422 -0.53 -24.18 3.26
C THR A 422 0.95 -24.53 3.17
N MET A 423 1.69 -24.28 4.26
CA MET A 423 3.12 -24.62 4.37
C MET A 423 3.33 -26.08 4.82
N GLY A 424 4.54 -26.60 4.60
CA GLY A 424 4.96 -27.89 5.13
C GLY A 424 5.42 -27.82 6.59
N SER A 425 5.70 -28.99 7.16
CA SER A 425 6.08 -29.13 8.57
C SER A 425 7.46 -28.57 8.93
N TYR A 426 8.34 -28.36 7.95
CA TYR A 426 9.64 -27.67 8.08
C TYR A 426 10.04 -27.06 6.75
N GLY A 427 11.05 -26.15 6.78
CA GLY A 427 11.60 -25.53 5.57
C GLY A 427 11.26 -24.07 5.39
N SER A 428 11.42 -23.55 4.19
CA SER A 428 11.30 -22.10 3.92
C SER A 428 10.38 -21.81 2.76
N PHE A 429 9.60 -20.72 2.87
CA PHE A 429 8.81 -20.24 1.75
C PHE A 429 9.72 -19.75 0.62
N THR A 430 10.74 -18.93 0.93
CA THR A 430 11.75 -18.55 -0.04
C THR A 430 13.15 -18.97 0.37
N TYR A 431 14.06 -19.11 -0.60
CA TYR A 431 15.48 -19.30 -0.36
C TYR A 431 16.33 -18.51 -1.35
N VAL A 432 17.27 -17.77 -0.81
CA VAL A 432 18.26 -17.01 -1.56
C VAL A 432 19.66 -17.45 -1.13
N SER A 433 20.34 -18.18 -2.02
CA SER A 433 21.59 -18.88 -1.70
C SER A 433 22.87 -18.07 -1.92
N SER A 434 22.80 -16.91 -2.58
CA SER A 434 23.96 -16.13 -2.98
C SER A 434 23.91 -14.72 -2.40
N LYS A 435 25.07 -14.18 -2.03
CA LYS A 435 25.22 -12.81 -1.56
C LYS A 435 24.89 -11.71 -2.59
N PHE A 436 24.72 -12.09 -3.85
CA PHE A 436 24.39 -11.16 -4.93
C PHE A 436 22.91 -11.19 -5.30
N ARG A 437 22.04 -11.81 -4.50
CA ARG A 437 20.62 -12.00 -4.80
C ARG A 437 19.76 -11.34 -3.75
N SER A 438 18.70 -10.65 -4.21
CA SER A 438 17.74 -9.97 -3.35
C SER A 438 16.37 -9.83 -4.02
N TYR A 439 15.40 -9.29 -3.29
CA TYR A 439 14.11 -8.84 -3.80
C TYR A 439 13.99 -7.33 -3.66
N ALA A 440 13.55 -6.62 -4.70
CA ALA A 440 13.24 -5.20 -4.60
C ALA A 440 12.00 -4.99 -3.72
N LYS A 441 10.96 -5.83 -3.92
CA LYS A 441 9.75 -5.82 -3.11
C LYS A 441 9.28 -7.26 -2.84
N PHE A 442 9.03 -7.56 -1.58
CA PHE A 442 8.42 -8.80 -1.11
C PHE A 442 7.20 -8.42 -0.26
N CYS A 443 6.00 -8.64 -0.80
CA CYS A 443 4.75 -8.17 -0.23
C CYS A 443 3.79 -9.33 0.07
N ILE A 444 3.24 -9.35 1.28
CA ILE A 444 2.16 -10.24 1.71
C ILE A 444 1.05 -9.34 2.24
N GLU A 445 -0.13 -9.40 1.63
CA GLU A 445 -1.26 -8.56 2.01
C GLU A 445 -2.56 -9.38 2.00
N ASP A 446 -3.44 -9.15 2.96
CA ASP A 446 -4.75 -9.80 3.07
C ASP A 446 -4.69 -11.33 2.97
N SER A 447 -3.61 -11.93 3.46
CA SER A 447 -3.28 -13.33 3.21
C SER A 447 -3.21 -14.17 4.48
N GLU A 448 -3.27 -15.49 4.31
CA GLU A 448 -3.27 -16.46 5.39
C GLU A 448 -2.19 -17.50 5.18
N PHE A 449 -1.43 -17.77 6.22
CA PHE A 449 -0.39 -18.80 6.22
C PHE A 449 -0.73 -19.83 7.29
N TYR A 450 -1.17 -21.01 6.89
CA TYR A 450 -1.25 -22.15 7.77
C TYR A 450 0.11 -22.82 7.87
N ILE A 451 0.62 -22.91 9.08
CA ILE A 451 1.95 -23.45 9.38
C ILE A 451 1.76 -24.64 10.32
N PRO A 452 1.98 -25.89 9.85
CA PRO A 452 1.79 -27.05 10.67
C PRO A 452 2.60 -26.99 11.97
N ALA A 453 2.01 -27.43 13.07
CA ALA A 453 2.67 -27.48 14.37
C ALA A 453 3.94 -28.34 14.32
N GLY A 454 4.90 -28.07 15.20
CA GLY A 454 6.12 -28.85 15.31
C GLY A 454 7.38 -28.04 15.63
N THR A 455 8.48 -28.74 15.83
CA THR A 455 9.76 -28.17 16.30
C THR A 455 10.75 -27.87 15.17
N GLY A 456 10.42 -28.19 13.90
CA GLY A 456 11.26 -27.87 12.74
C GLY A 456 11.32 -26.37 12.48
N THR A 457 12.51 -25.86 12.11
CA THR A 457 12.67 -24.46 11.72
C THR A 457 11.85 -24.17 10.46
N LYS A 458 11.05 -23.14 10.52
CA LYS A 458 10.26 -22.62 9.42
C LYS A 458 10.63 -21.17 9.17
N THR A 459 10.85 -20.81 7.93
CA THR A 459 11.27 -19.45 7.57
C THR A 459 10.45 -18.95 6.39
N LEU A 460 9.94 -17.73 6.49
CA LEU A 460 9.29 -17.10 5.35
C LEU A 460 10.35 -16.71 4.31
N LEU A 461 11.30 -15.87 4.69
CA LEU A 461 12.36 -15.37 3.82
C LEU A 461 13.72 -15.84 4.32
N ASN A 462 14.18 -16.99 3.80
CA ASN A 462 15.48 -17.57 4.13
C ASN A 462 16.56 -16.99 3.22
N VAL A 463 17.48 -16.25 3.80
CA VAL A 463 18.44 -15.45 3.05
C VAL A 463 19.84 -16.05 2.98
N GLY A 464 20.03 -17.28 3.39
CA GLY A 464 21.30 -18.01 3.24
C GLY A 464 22.51 -17.20 3.71
N SER A 465 23.52 -17.08 2.87
CA SER A 465 24.70 -16.23 3.08
C SER A 465 24.62 -14.90 2.31
N SER A 466 23.42 -14.47 1.93
CA SER A 466 23.23 -13.26 1.13
C SER A 466 23.68 -12.01 1.88
N SER A 467 24.31 -11.10 1.15
CA SER A 467 24.66 -9.77 1.61
C SER A 467 24.11 -8.68 0.67
N ALA A 468 23.30 -9.05 -0.32
CA ALA A 468 22.63 -8.07 -1.17
C ALA A 468 21.51 -7.37 -0.36
N PRO A 469 21.31 -6.06 -0.52
CA PRO A 469 20.24 -5.35 0.15
C PRO A 469 18.88 -5.80 -0.38
N TYR A 470 17.89 -5.84 0.52
CA TYR A 470 16.48 -6.03 0.18
C TYR A 470 15.81 -4.67 0.25
N GLY A 471 14.99 -4.34 -0.74
CA GLY A 471 14.25 -3.09 -0.76
C GLY A 471 13.13 -3.09 0.29
N LEU A 472 11.89 -3.33 -0.12
CA LEU A 472 10.73 -3.42 0.76
C LEU A 472 10.42 -4.88 1.13
N ILE A 473 10.28 -5.15 2.42
CA ILE A 473 9.61 -6.34 2.95
C ILE A 473 8.35 -5.86 3.65
N SER A 474 7.18 -6.16 3.09
CA SER A 474 5.88 -5.72 3.60
C SER A 474 4.99 -6.91 3.93
N VAL A 475 4.47 -6.95 5.15
CA VAL A 475 3.46 -7.90 5.57
C VAL A 475 2.33 -7.12 6.21
N ARG A 476 1.17 -7.11 5.58
CA ARG A 476 0.01 -6.33 6.04
C ARG A 476 -1.25 -7.16 6.08
N ASN A 477 -2.08 -6.88 7.07
CA ASN A 477 -3.43 -7.44 7.23
C ASN A 477 -3.48 -8.95 7.02
N SER A 478 -2.48 -9.69 7.53
CA SER A 478 -2.29 -11.09 7.24
C SER A 478 -2.27 -11.95 8.52
N ILE A 479 -2.68 -13.21 8.37
CA ILE A 479 -2.78 -14.17 9.46
C ILE A 479 -1.73 -15.26 9.27
N PHE A 480 -0.89 -15.45 10.27
CA PHE A 480 0.02 -16.60 10.37
C PHE A 480 -0.45 -17.45 11.54
N TYR A 481 -0.83 -18.69 11.26
CA TYR A 481 -1.46 -19.51 12.29
C TYR A 481 -1.08 -20.98 12.21
N SER A 482 -1.26 -21.65 13.34
CA SER A 482 -1.09 -23.08 13.49
C SER A 482 -2.18 -23.66 14.39
N ASP A 483 -2.51 -24.93 14.19
CA ASP A 483 -3.39 -25.72 15.05
C ASP A 483 -2.73 -26.18 16.36
N GLY A 484 -1.42 -25.97 16.47
CA GLY A 484 -0.62 -26.25 17.66
C GLY A 484 0.60 -25.36 17.70
N GLN A 485 1.53 -25.59 18.66
CA GLN A 485 2.70 -24.74 18.77
C GLN A 485 3.72 -24.93 17.65
N VAL A 486 4.11 -23.83 17.05
CA VAL A 486 5.32 -23.71 16.23
C VAL A 486 6.41 -23.09 17.09
N THR A 487 7.53 -23.80 17.27
CA THR A 487 8.57 -23.39 18.21
C THR A 487 9.74 -22.63 17.57
N ASP A 488 9.88 -22.64 16.25
CA ASP A 488 10.94 -21.90 15.54
C ASP A 488 10.43 -21.40 14.18
N PHE A 489 9.79 -20.23 14.20
CA PHE A 489 9.37 -19.53 12.99
C PHE A 489 10.13 -18.22 12.82
N ARG A 490 10.55 -17.93 11.60
CA ARG A 490 11.26 -16.70 11.26
C ARG A 490 10.63 -16.03 10.06
N PHE A 491 10.41 -14.73 10.15
CA PHE A 491 10.01 -13.95 8.99
C PHE A 491 11.20 -13.71 8.05
N VAL A 492 12.36 -13.36 8.59
CA VAL A 492 13.56 -13.10 7.80
C VAL A 492 14.79 -13.68 8.48
N GLY A 493 15.64 -14.30 7.70
CA GLY A 493 16.98 -14.67 8.12
C GLY A 493 17.21 -16.16 8.34
N ASN A 494 18.46 -16.50 8.63
CA ASN A 494 18.92 -17.79 9.14
C ASN A 494 19.96 -17.57 10.24
N ASN A 495 20.62 -18.64 10.71
CA ASN A 495 21.57 -18.54 11.81
C ASN A 495 22.86 -17.75 11.47
N SER A 496 23.17 -17.56 10.19
CA SER A 496 24.43 -16.95 9.71
C SER A 496 24.22 -15.77 8.73
N SER A 497 23.00 -15.25 8.61
CA SER A 497 22.68 -14.25 7.59
C SER A 497 23.12 -12.84 7.98
N GLN A 498 23.73 -12.18 7.02
CA GLN A 498 24.00 -10.75 7.05
C GLN A 498 23.18 -10.10 5.94
N ILE A 499 22.04 -9.51 6.30
CA ILE A 499 21.10 -8.91 5.34
C ILE A 499 20.88 -7.44 5.67
N ASP A 500 20.99 -6.62 4.66
CA ASP A 500 20.57 -5.22 4.70
C ASP A 500 19.12 -5.13 4.21
N ILE A 501 18.26 -4.41 4.95
CA ILE A 501 16.85 -4.20 4.62
C ILE A 501 16.62 -2.69 4.58
N ASP A 502 16.12 -2.18 3.47
CA ASP A 502 15.81 -0.77 3.33
C ASP A 502 14.54 -0.41 4.10
N GLU A 503 13.47 -1.18 3.91
CA GLU A 503 12.19 -0.95 4.56
C GLU A 503 11.55 -2.26 5.01
N PHE A 504 11.09 -2.30 6.26
CA PHE A 504 10.34 -3.41 6.82
C PHE A 504 9.01 -2.91 7.39
N VAL A 505 7.90 -3.41 6.83
CA VAL A 505 6.55 -3.07 7.24
C VAL A 505 5.84 -4.32 7.75
N PHE A 506 5.29 -4.23 8.97
CA PHE A 506 4.55 -5.31 9.60
C PHE A 506 3.35 -4.72 10.35
N GLU A 507 2.19 -4.65 9.68
CA GLU A 507 1.03 -3.88 10.15
C GLU A 507 -0.25 -4.70 10.10
N ASN A 508 -1.07 -4.59 11.15
CA ASN A 508 -2.36 -5.28 11.26
C ASN A 508 -2.27 -6.80 11.06
N ASN A 509 -1.21 -7.45 11.52
CA ASN A 509 -1.09 -8.90 11.36
C ASN A 509 -1.50 -9.65 12.62
N SER A 510 -2.04 -10.86 12.45
CA SER A 510 -2.33 -11.79 13.53
C SER A 510 -1.35 -12.96 13.49
N LEU A 511 -0.66 -13.20 14.61
CA LEU A 511 0.19 -14.36 14.82
C LEU A 511 -0.45 -15.26 15.86
N VAL A 512 -0.91 -16.46 15.46
CA VAL A 512 -1.62 -17.39 16.34
C VAL A 512 -0.86 -18.71 16.46
N ASN A 513 -0.33 -19.01 17.63
CA ASN A 513 0.56 -20.14 17.91
C ASN A 513 1.88 -20.13 17.10
N ILE A 514 2.25 -18.99 16.55
CA ILE A 514 3.45 -18.80 15.75
C ILE A 514 4.49 -18.06 16.56
N TRP A 515 5.59 -18.72 16.88
CA TRP A 515 6.63 -18.10 17.68
C TRP A 515 8.02 -18.74 17.46
N THR A 516 9.04 -18.04 17.94
CA THR A 516 10.38 -18.60 18.03
C THR A 516 10.84 -18.60 19.50
N THR A 517 11.28 -19.74 19.97
CA THR A 517 11.72 -19.93 21.37
C THR A 517 13.20 -19.62 21.58
N SER A 518 14.00 -19.64 20.53
CA SER A 518 15.47 -19.55 20.65
C SER A 518 16.10 -18.52 19.71
N ASN A 519 15.32 -17.93 18.83
CA ASN A 519 15.81 -17.03 17.79
C ASN A 519 14.88 -15.83 17.63
N SER A 520 15.31 -14.84 16.88
CA SER A 520 14.47 -13.70 16.53
C SER A 520 13.67 -13.95 15.27
N CYS A 521 12.51 -13.31 15.17
CA CYS A 521 11.66 -13.38 13.98
C CYS A 521 12.32 -12.73 12.75
N VAL A 522 13.05 -11.64 12.95
CA VAL A 522 13.78 -10.92 11.90
C VAL A 522 15.24 -10.75 12.32
N LYS A 523 16.16 -11.33 11.54
CA LYS A 523 17.61 -11.09 11.68
C LYS A 523 18.10 -10.21 10.55
N TYR A 524 18.89 -9.20 10.87
CA TYR A 524 19.39 -8.21 9.91
C TYR A 524 20.82 -7.78 10.23
N LYS A 525 21.51 -7.24 9.24
CA LYS A 525 22.78 -6.54 9.39
C LYS A 525 22.53 -5.03 9.52
N SER A 526 21.78 -4.45 8.59
CA SER A 526 21.25 -3.10 8.69
C SER A 526 19.75 -3.08 8.38
N LEU A 527 19.03 -2.17 9.02
CA LEU A 527 17.60 -1.98 8.85
C LEU A 527 17.35 -0.47 8.85
N ARG A 528 16.91 0.10 7.70
CA ARG A 528 16.86 1.56 7.55
C ARG A 528 15.57 2.13 8.12
N THR A 529 14.43 1.62 7.70
CA THR A 529 13.11 2.04 8.19
C THR A 529 12.28 0.85 8.64
N VAL A 530 11.47 1.06 9.69
CA VAL A 530 10.60 0.04 10.26
C VAL A 530 9.25 0.66 10.58
N SER A 531 8.18 -0.01 10.17
CA SER A 531 6.82 0.25 10.63
C SER A 531 6.21 -1.04 11.15
N VAL A 532 5.89 -1.09 12.45
CA VAL A 532 5.30 -2.27 13.12
C VAL A 532 4.17 -1.79 14.02
N THR A 533 2.94 -1.88 13.53
CA THR A 533 1.79 -1.31 14.23
C THR A 533 0.57 -2.21 14.16
N LYS A 534 -0.28 -2.13 15.19
CA LYS A 534 -1.59 -2.79 15.23
C LYS A 534 -1.54 -4.30 15.12
N ASN A 535 -0.41 -4.94 15.40
CA ASN A 535 -0.30 -6.39 15.35
C ASN A 535 -0.87 -7.04 16.60
N LEU A 536 -1.42 -8.24 16.43
CA LEU A 536 -1.93 -9.10 17.47
C LEU A 536 -1.10 -10.38 17.51
N ILE A 537 -0.44 -10.63 18.64
CA ILE A 537 0.29 -11.87 18.89
C ILE A 537 -0.46 -12.66 19.94
N TRP A 538 -0.98 -13.82 19.55
CA TRP A 538 -1.66 -14.77 20.43
C TRP A 538 -0.86 -16.06 20.52
N ASN A 539 -0.34 -16.36 21.69
CA ASN A 539 0.46 -17.57 21.90
C ASN A 539 0.28 -18.11 23.31
N SER A 540 -0.01 -19.40 23.45
CA SER A 540 -0.22 -20.10 24.71
C SER A 540 1.09 -20.40 25.47
N SER A 541 2.27 -20.31 24.84
CA SER A 541 3.55 -20.47 25.54
C SER A 541 4.68 -19.73 24.84
N VAL A 542 5.10 -18.61 25.40
CA VAL A 542 6.27 -17.84 24.98
C VAL A 542 7.40 -18.11 25.97
N SER A 543 8.59 -18.45 25.49
CA SER A 543 9.75 -18.63 26.34
C SER A 543 10.52 -17.31 26.55
N ASN A 544 11.33 -17.28 27.63
CA ASN A 544 12.08 -16.12 28.05
C ASN A 544 13.13 -15.65 27.01
N GLY A 545 13.26 -14.35 26.82
CA GLY A 545 14.39 -13.73 26.10
C GLY A 545 14.29 -13.68 24.59
N THR A 546 13.07 -13.81 24.02
CA THR A 546 12.87 -13.66 22.57
C THR A 546 12.68 -12.20 22.16
N SER A 547 13.29 -11.81 21.05
CA SER A 547 13.09 -10.51 20.41
C SER A 547 12.52 -10.69 19.00
N PHE A 548 11.70 -9.74 18.55
CA PHE A 548 11.20 -9.77 17.17
C PHE A 548 12.32 -9.45 16.20
N PHE A 549 13.06 -8.37 16.46
CA PHE A 549 14.22 -7.92 15.68
C PHE A 549 15.54 -8.22 16.40
N ARG A 550 16.52 -8.74 15.66
CA ARG A 550 17.86 -8.97 16.18
C ARG A 550 18.92 -8.60 15.16
N PRO A 551 19.83 -7.64 15.46
CA PRO A 551 20.99 -7.37 14.63
C PRO A 551 21.93 -8.59 14.62
N PHE A 552 22.62 -8.81 13.52
CA PHE A 552 23.55 -9.93 13.35
C PHE A 552 24.78 -9.78 14.24
N ASP A 553 25.38 -8.59 14.24
CA ASP A 553 26.55 -8.30 15.06
C ASP A 553 26.14 -7.69 16.41
N THR A 554 26.34 -8.45 17.47
CA THR A 554 26.03 -8.06 18.84
C THR A 554 27.28 -7.72 19.67
N THR A 555 28.48 -7.71 19.06
CA THR A 555 29.76 -7.69 19.78
C THR A 555 30.32 -6.30 20.03
N ASP A 556 29.82 -5.27 19.36
CA ASP A 556 30.40 -3.92 19.46
C ASP A 556 29.68 -3.09 20.53
N GLY A 557 30.13 -3.27 21.80
CA GLY A 557 29.92 -2.31 22.92
C GLY A 557 28.49 -1.76 23.17
N GLY A 558 27.48 -2.31 22.55
CA GLY A 558 26.07 -1.87 22.70
C GLY A 558 25.60 -0.82 21.68
N VAL A 559 26.44 -0.37 20.79
CA VAL A 559 26.04 0.40 19.61
C VAL A 559 25.92 -0.57 18.45
N TYR A 560 24.71 -0.72 17.92
CA TYR A 560 24.44 -1.56 16.75
C TYR A 560 24.49 -0.68 15.50
N PRO A 561 25.57 -0.70 14.70
CA PRO A 561 25.58 0.01 13.42
C PRO A 561 24.49 -0.58 12.52
N GLY A 562 23.66 0.28 11.96
CA GLY A 562 22.55 -0.12 11.08
C GLY A 562 21.19 -0.24 11.73
N ASN A 563 21.02 0.30 12.93
CA ASN A 563 19.68 0.47 13.51
C ASN A 563 18.81 1.43 12.68
N PRO A 564 17.49 1.18 12.65
CA PRO A 564 16.58 1.97 11.83
C PRO A 564 16.51 3.42 12.28
N THR A 565 16.36 4.32 11.31
CA THR A 565 16.10 5.74 11.50
C THR A 565 14.71 6.07 10.97
N GLY A 566 13.97 6.97 11.65
CA GLY A 566 12.63 7.37 11.22
C GLY A 566 11.58 6.24 11.33
N SER A 567 11.59 5.49 12.42
CA SER A 567 10.84 4.27 12.58
C SER A 567 9.68 4.42 13.55
N LEU A 568 8.62 3.63 13.32
CA LEU A 568 7.44 3.51 14.17
C LEU A 568 7.27 2.05 14.61
N VAL A 569 7.37 1.79 15.91
CA VAL A 569 6.96 0.52 16.53
C VAL A 569 6.03 0.87 17.68
N ASP A 570 4.74 0.73 17.46
CA ASP A 570 3.73 1.19 18.40
C ASP A 570 2.42 0.41 18.29
N ASP A 571 1.62 0.50 19.35
CA ASP A 571 0.25 0.02 19.39
C ASP A 571 0.09 -1.44 18.93
N ASN A 572 0.96 -2.33 19.43
CA ASN A 572 0.90 -3.77 19.21
C ASN A 572 0.50 -4.48 20.51
N ILE A 573 -0.25 -5.57 20.42
CA ILE A 573 -0.69 -6.34 21.57
C ILE A 573 -0.17 -7.77 21.56
N VAL A 574 0.11 -8.29 22.78
CA VAL A 574 0.57 -9.67 23.00
C VAL A 574 -0.27 -10.33 24.08
N TYR A 575 -0.83 -11.50 23.78
CA TYR A 575 -1.55 -12.36 24.72
C TYR A 575 -0.81 -13.68 24.93
N LYS A 576 -0.63 -14.08 26.17
CA LYS A 576 0.16 -15.26 26.58
C LYS A 576 -0.62 -16.29 27.38
N GLY A 577 -1.89 -16.46 27.14
CA GLY A 577 -2.67 -17.50 27.81
C GLY A 577 -2.90 -17.28 29.32
N GLY A 578 -2.89 -16.02 29.77
CA GLY A 578 -3.12 -15.67 31.18
C GLY A 578 -1.92 -15.86 32.12
N ASP A 579 -0.73 -16.14 31.59
CA ASP A 579 0.50 -16.19 32.42
C ASP A 579 1.07 -14.77 32.59
N THR A 580 0.58 -14.09 33.66
CA THR A 580 1.00 -12.73 34.02
C THR A 580 2.43 -12.65 34.59
N SER A 581 3.06 -13.80 34.93
CA SER A 581 4.44 -13.83 35.43
C SER A 581 5.46 -13.40 34.37
N ILE A 582 5.03 -13.30 33.13
CA ILE A 582 5.87 -13.00 31.96
C ILE A 582 6.09 -11.48 31.77
N GLU A 583 5.20 -10.63 32.29
CA GLU A 583 5.39 -9.17 32.29
C GLU A 583 6.57 -8.71 33.13
N ALA A 584 6.81 -9.40 34.26
CA ALA A 584 7.81 -8.99 35.24
C ALA A 584 9.25 -9.23 34.79
N ASP A 585 9.48 -10.08 33.80
CA ASP A 585 10.82 -10.56 33.44
C ASP A 585 11.36 -10.03 32.10
N GLY A 586 10.69 -9.12 31.42
CA GLY A 586 11.16 -8.52 30.15
C GLY A 586 11.29 -9.55 29.01
N ASN A 587 10.43 -10.55 28.96
CA ASN A 587 10.59 -11.73 28.14
C ASN A 587 10.25 -11.57 26.66
N PHE A 588 9.54 -10.52 26.29
CA PHE A 588 9.35 -10.13 24.91
C PHE A 588 9.87 -8.73 24.65
N GLN A 589 10.69 -8.60 23.65
CA GLN A 589 11.24 -7.31 23.21
C GLN A 589 11.07 -7.17 21.72
N TRP A 590 10.69 -5.98 21.25
CA TRP A 590 10.72 -5.71 19.82
C TRP A 590 12.14 -5.80 19.28
N PHE A 591 13.14 -5.26 20.01
CA PHE A 591 14.55 -5.32 19.64
C PHE A 591 15.37 -6.07 20.69
N TYR A 592 16.33 -6.86 20.23
CA TYR A 592 17.25 -7.60 21.10
C TYR A 592 18.04 -6.67 22.03
N GLY A 593 17.97 -6.96 23.31
CA GLY A 593 18.65 -6.19 24.34
C GLY A 593 17.86 -4.99 24.87
N GLY A 594 16.60 -4.85 24.49
CA GLY A 594 15.68 -3.80 24.92
C GLY A 594 15.88 -2.48 24.18
N LEU A 595 14.98 -1.53 24.43
CA LEU A 595 14.98 -0.20 23.82
C LEU A 595 16.27 0.61 24.13
N THR A 596 16.91 0.33 25.26
CA THR A 596 18.13 1.04 25.68
C THR A 596 19.37 0.72 24.85
N ARG A 597 19.32 -0.32 24.02
CA ARG A 597 20.43 -0.71 23.14
C ARG A 597 20.21 -0.33 21.67
N VAL A 598 19.03 0.11 21.33
CA VAL A 598 18.75 0.71 20.02
C VAL A 598 19.24 2.15 20.10
N ASP A 599 20.06 2.60 19.16
CA ASP A 599 20.37 4.02 19.06
C ASP A 599 19.08 4.78 18.79
N GLN A 600 18.58 5.45 19.81
CA GLN A 600 17.29 6.10 19.81
C GLN A 600 17.27 7.43 19.06
N SER A 601 18.42 7.89 18.58
CA SER A 601 18.53 9.16 17.87
C SER A 601 17.75 9.20 16.56
N GLY A 602 17.33 8.03 16.05
CA GLY A 602 16.60 7.93 14.79
C GLY A 602 15.16 7.40 14.89
N PHE A 603 14.71 6.93 16.06
CA PHE A 603 13.34 6.45 16.23
C PHE A 603 12.37 7.61 16.48
N SER A 604 11.30 7.68 15.69
CA SER A 604 10.20 8.60 15.95
C SER A 604 9.37 8.14 17.14
N VAL A 605 9.04 6.85 17.18
CA VAL A 605 8.32 6.17 18.27
C VAL A 605 8.78 4.72 18.32
N CYS A 606 9.10 4.22 19.52
CA CYS A 606 9.26 2.80 19.79
C CYS A 606 8.72 2.50 21.19
N SER A 607 7.52 1.91 21.24
CA SER A 607 6.88 1.51 22.48
C SER A 607 7.20 0.05 22.84
N GLU A 608 7.13 -0.27 24.13
CA GLU A 608 7.18 -1.65 24.61
C GLU A 608 5.93 -2.42 24.14
N ALA A 609 6.05 -3.75 24.09
CA ALA A 609 4.89 -4.59 23.79
C ALA A 609 3.84 -4.45 24.89
N LYS A 610 2.59 -4.19 24.49
CA LYS A 610 1.45 -4.13 25.40
C LYS A 610 0.93 -5.54 25.63
N PHE A 611 1.19 -6.08 26.83
CA PHE A 611 0.60 -7.35 27.24
C PHE A 611 -0.86 -7.15 27.67
N VAL A 612 -1.73 -8.04 27.23
CA VAL A 612 -3.17 -8.00 27.54
C VAL A 612 -3.55 -9.24 28.36
N GLU A 613 -4.40 -9.04 29.38
CA GLU A 613 -4.84 -10.10 30.30
C GLU A 613 -5.97 -10.94 29.68
N ASN A 614 -6.86 -10.30 28.92
CA ASN A 614 -7.98 -10.98 28.26
C ASN A 614 -7.55 -11.47 26.89
N SER A 615 -8.00 -12.67 26.51
CA SER A 615 -7.72 -13.21 25.18
C SER A 615 -8.37 -12.36 24.08
N PRO A 616 -7.60 -11.75 23.17
CA PRO A 616 -8.15 -10.97 22.06
C PRO A 616 -9.00 -11.79 21.07
N LEU A 617 -8.82 -13.12 21.07
CA LEU A 617 -9.51 -14.06 20.17
C LEU A 617 -10.49 -14.96 20.90
N GLY A 618 -10.80 -14.66 22.20
CA GLY A 618 -11.59 -15.54 23.05
C GLY A 618 -10.79 -16.70 23.65
N ASP A 619 -11.44 -17.53 24.46
CA ASP A 619 -10.76 -18.56 25.26
C ASP A 619 -10.25 -19.75 24.46
N SER A 620 -10.82 -20.02 23.29
CA SER A 620 -10.45 -21.14 22.43
C SER A 620 -10.56 -20.71 20.96
N PRO A 621 -9.58 -19.94 20.46
CA PRO A 621 -9.65 -19.41 19.11
C PRO A 621 -9.58 -20.54 18.07
N VAL A 622 -10.52 -20.50 17.13
CA VAL A 622 -10.61 -21.43 16.00
C VAL A 622 -10.64 -20.60 14.72
N TYR A 623 -9.86 -21.02 13.75
CA TYR A 623 -9.87 -20.37 12.42
C TYR A 623 -11.25 -20.54 11.72
N PRO A 624 -11.80 -19.51 11.08
CA PRO A 624 -11.28 -18.14 10.98
C PRO A 624 -11.40 -17.35 12.29
N PHE A 625 -10.32 -16.65 12.66
CA PHE A 625 -10.25 -15.93 13.94
C PHE A 625 -11.03 -14.62 13.86
N THR A 626 -11.73 -14.31 14.96
CA THR A 626 -12.44 -13.04 15.14
C THR A 626 -11.99 -12.40 16.44
N GLN A 627 -11.59 -11.15 16.37
CA GLN A 627 -11.23 -10.38 17.55
C GLN A 627 -12.47 -10.04 18.38
N ILE A 628 -12.35 -10.08 19.70
CA ILE A 628 -13.40 -9.55 20.57
C ILE A 628 -13.46 -8.00 20.42
N PRO A 629 -14.62 -7.37 20.71
CA PRO A 629 -14.81 -5.93 20.44
C PRO A 629 -13.76 -4.99 21.03
N GLU A 630 -13.20 -5.34 22.19
CA GLU A 630 -12.14 -4.57 22.86
C GLU A 630 -10.87 -4.46 22.01
N TYR A 631 -10.58 -5.48 21.21
CA TYR A 631 -9.36 -5.57 20.40
C TYR A 631 -9.63 -5.60 18.90
N ALA A 632 -10.82 -5.15 18.47
CA ALA A 632 -11.23 -5.20 17.06
C ALA A 632 -10.34 -4.41 16.10
N SER A 633 -9.55 -3.44 16.58
CA SER A 633 -8.61 -2.67 15.77
C SER A 633 -7.22 -3.29 15.63
N TYR A 634 -6.97 -4.46 16.24
CA TYR A 634 -5.67 -5.13 16.21
C TYR A 634 -5.72 -6.40 15.39
N GLY A 635 -4.59 -6.75 14.79
CA GLY A 635 -4.47 -7.93 13.95
C GLY A 635 -5.13 -7.78 12.59
N ALA A 636 -5.18 -8.87 11.84
CA ALA A 636 -5.77 -8.89 10.51
C ALA A 636 -7.28 -8.58 10.57
N GLN A 637 -7.70 -7.66 9.74
CA GLN A 637 -9.09 -7.22 9.60
C GLN A 637 -9.74 -8.00 8.44
N ARG A 638 -10.74 -8.84 8.75
CA ARG A 638 -11.38 -9.75 7.78
C ARG A 638 -12.90 -9.60 7.78
#